data_8da1ec4773d2f24115a6dee1b4f2726f
#
_entry.id   8da1ec4773d2f24115a6dee1b4f2726f
#
_cell.length_a   1.000
_cell.length_b   1.000
_cell.length_c   1.000
_cell.angle_alpha   90.00
_cell.angle_beta   90.00
_cell.angle_gamma   90.00
#
_symmetry.space_group_name_H-M   'P 1'
#
loop_
_entity.id
_entity.type
_entity.pdbx_description
1 polymer ?
#
loop_
_entity_poly.entity_id
_entity_poly.type
_entity_poly.pdbx_seq_one_letter_code
_entity_poly.pdbx_strand_id
1 'polypeptide(L)'
;MNLKLFPVLFFCLLFTSGLFAIENTKDTLTNQSNKPLRSYTTTRLTTARPTIDGVLNDACWQTGEWAGDFTQLLPTEGAKPTQNTKIKILYDDKNIYVAIRAFDTEPDKISRKLGRRDELYGDMVGINFDSYHDHRTGFEFTVTAAGQKIDLILFNPMAWDMNWNAVWYVKTGLEDSAWVAEYEIPLSQLRYSSDKEQVWGMHVWRWIDRLSEESDWEVQSMSGPGMLYAFGELKGIKDIPKSRRIEIMPYAVGKLKTFEKVPGNPFADKGRSWLGNVGLDAKIGLTSNFTADLTVNPDFGQVESDPSVMNLTAFETLYEEKRPFFLEGLNIFKFEMGDANLFYTRRIGHTPEYKPELGENEYLKYPDNTSILSAVKISGKTSNGLAVGVLQSLTANENAQLFSGGKTKDVRVEPLTSFTVGRIQQDYKEGNSTLGAIFTATNRFINDPYLEGMNRNAFTGGIDFLTQWKEKKYFLDAKFIGSAISGSADAISNLQLSSARYYQRPDAGHLNYDPKRTQLSGQGGSLKVGKGSGLFRFSEEITWKSPGLELNDVGFMQMADRVEQETEISYFVNKPVSIFRTYSVGIHQSNNWDYNMNYENSSFFFTSAFQFLNRWGIAPSVHYGTDWLNTRILRGGQAVLIPAIWEGNLMAHTDVSKKFFVNLSASKEKAGENHFTSTSYEATATVVPYNPLRLSFSLNYTKNQDNLQYVDTKVLVAGTKYLLAHLDQKTLGATFRVDYFITPEISLQYYGSPFASVGKYTEFKEITNARAKNYSDRFEVMHPMLLGGNYVFGSYSISNPDFTFNQFRSNLVFRWEYKPGSQLFFVWGNERTGWKNDANTKVGNAITQLKDVASNNIFLIKLSYWFSL
;
A
#
# COMPACT_ATOMS: atom_id res chain seq x y z
N MET A 1 6.75 19.18 -29.74
CA MET A 1 6.59 17.71 -29.72
C MET A 1 7.61 17.14 -30.71
N ASN A 2 8.77 16.73 -30.20
CA ASN A 2 9.87 16.29 -31.04
C ASN A 2 9.60 14.87 -31.59
N LEU A 3 9.71 14.71 -32.90
CA LEU A 3 9.51 13.46 -33.67
C LEU A 3 10.40 12.26 -33.24
N LYS A 4 11.19 12.37 -32.19
CA LYS A 4 12.11 11.31 -31.70
C LYS A 4 11.42 10.11 -31.04
N LEU A 5 10.13 10.23 -30.66
CA LEU A 5 9.31 9.11 -30.12
C LEU A 5 8.82 8.11 -31.18
N PHE A 6 8.88 8.48 -32.48
CA PHE A 6 8.36 7.67 -33.55
C PHE A 6 9.09 6.32 -33.76
N PRO A 7 10.44 6.21 -33.61
CA PRO A 7 11.14 4.95 -33.78
C PRO A 7 10.85 3.93 -32.69
N VAL A 8 10.62 4.39 -31.44
CA VAL A 8 10.32 3.50 -30.27
C VAL A 8 8.92 2.91 -30.41
N LEU A 9 7.94 3.71 -30.81
CA LEU A 9 6.58 3.23 -31.10
C LEU A 9 6.57 2.25 -32.29
N PHE A 10 7.42 2.45 -33.31
CA PHE A 10 7.52 1.55 -34.45
C PHE A 10 8.19 0.22 -34.09
N PHE A 11 9.15 0.22 -33.17
CA PHE A 11 9.81 -1.00 -32.68
C PHE A 11 8.86 -1.83 -31.79
N CYS A 12 8.07 -1.18 -30.95
CA CYS A 12 7.00 -1.82 -30.17
C CYS A 12 5.92 -2.48 -31.06
N LEU A 13 5.53 -1.83 -32.14
CA LEU A 13 4.55 -2.37 -33.10
C LEU A 13 5.08 -3.58 -33.88
N LEU A 14 6.39 -3.70 -34.14
CA LEU A 14 6.99 -4.85 -34.81
C LEU A 14 7.09 -6.08 -33.91
N PHE A 15 7.30 -5.90 -32.60
CA PHE A 15 7.33 -7.02 -31.65
C PHE A 15 5.93 -7.61 -31.42
N THR A 16 4.88 -6.78 -31.40
CA THR A 16 3.50 -7.26 -31.25
C THR A 16 3.01 -8.06 -32.45
N SER A 17 3.46 -7.75 -33.66
CA SER A 17 3.08 -8.52 -34.88
C SER A 17 3.67 -9.93 -34.90
N GLY A 18 4.82 -10.18 -34.28
CA GLY A 18 5.42 -11.52 -34.16
C GLY A 18 4.73 -12.42 -33.11
N LEU A 19 4.15 -11.83 -32.08
CA LEU A 19 3.50 -12.55 -30.97
C LEU A 19 2.08 -13.05 -31.31
N PHE A 20 1.40 -12.41 -32.28
CA PHE A 20 0.10 -12.89 -32.76
C PHE A 20 0.17 -14.22 -33.57
N ALA A 21 1.36 -14.66 -33.94
CA ALA A 21 1.56 -15.88 -34.75
C ALA A 21 1.69 -17.18 -33.91
N ILE A 22 1.73 -17.12 -32.58
CA ILE A 22 1.92 -18.27 -31.67
C ILE A 22 0.59 -18.89 -31.20
N GLU A 23 -0.54 -18.44 -31.70
CA GLU A 23 -1.90 -18.82 -31.23
C GLU A 23 -2.41 -20.17 -31.80
N ASN A 24 -1.58 -21.17 -32.07
CA ASN A 24 -1.99 -22.50 -32.54
C ASN A 24 -1.76 -23.66 -31.57
N THR A 25 -1.57 -23.42 -30.29
CA THR A 25 -1.79 -24.45 -29.28
C THR A 25 -3.26 -24.45 -28.89
N LYS A 26 -3.96 -25.51 -29.20
CA LYS A 26 -5.35 -25.74 -28.76
C LYS A 26 -5.43 -25.53 -27.26
N ASP A 27 -5.86 -24.34 -26.85
CA ASP A 27 -6.46 -24.11 -25.53
C ASP A 27 -7.73 -24.97 -25.51
N THR A 28 -7.61 -26.21 -25.05
CA THR A 28 -8.76 -27.11 -24.81
C THR A 28 -9.47 -26.67 -23.52
N LEU A 29 -9.67 -25.37 -23.34
CA LEU A 29 -10.64 -24.86 -22.41
C LEU A 29 -11.98 -24.85 -23.16
N THR A 30 -12.73 -25.89 -22.91
CA THR A 30 -14.12 -26.05 -23.32
C THR A 30 -14.90 -24.76 -23.10
N ASN A 31 -15.63 -24.36 -24.14
CA ASN A 31 -16.66 -23.33 -24.18
C ASN A 31 -17.50 -23.29 -22.87
N GLN A 32 -17.05 -22.55 -21.84
CA GLN A 32 -17.91 -22.16 -20.71
C GLN A 32 -18.80 -20.95 -21.06
N SER A 33 -18.54 -20.28 -22.19
CA SER A 33 -19.25 -19.07 -22.61
C SER A 33 -20.74 -19.27 -22.95
N ASN A 34 -21.27 -20.49 -22.93
CA ASN A 34 -22.67 -20.77 -23.25
C ASN A 34 -23.46 -21.43 -22.10
N LYS A 35 -22.91 -21.57 -20.89
CA LYS A 35 -23.69 -22.05 -19.75
C LYS A 35 -24.40 -20.86 -19.12
N PRO A 36 -25.73 -20.88 -18.93
CA PRO A 36 -26.42 -19.80 -18.23
C PRO A 36 -25.88 -19.67 -16.80
N LEU A 37 -25.68 -18.44 -16.37
CA LEU A 37 -25.28 -18.16 -14.98
C LEU A 37 -26.33 -18.75 -14.03
N ARG A 38 -25.88 -19.25 -12.88
CA ARG A 38 -26.78 -19.73 -11.84
C ARG A 38 -27.60 -18.57 -11.31
N SER A 39 -28.84 -18.85 -10.95
CA SER A 39 -29.70 -17.86 -10.28
C SER A 39 -30.26 -18.45 -8.98
N TYR A 40 -30.34 -17.61 -7.96
CA TYR A 40 -30.98 -17.90 -6.69
C TYR A 40 -32.09 -16.88 -6.48
N THR A 41 -33.32 -17.40 -6.13
CA THR A 41 -34.46 -16.52 -5.83
C THR A 41 -34.64 -16.46 -4.31
N THR A 42 -34.42 -15.28 -3.74
CA THR A 42 -34.61 -15.03 -2.32
C THR A 42 -36.07 -14.81 -1.99
N THR A 43 -36.45 -14.99 -0.73
CA THR A 43 -37.80 -14.85 -0.22
C THR A 43 -37.86 -13.73 0.82
N ARG A 44 -38.90 -12.86 0.71
CA ARG A 44 -39.16 -11.85 1.75
C ARG A 44 -39.63 -12.52 3.02
N LEU A 45 -39.12 -12.10 4.17
CA LEU A 45 -39.60 -12.57 5.48
C LEU A 45 -41.06 -12.19 5.69
N THR A 46 -41.85 -13.20 6.04
CA THR A 46 -43.27 -13.06 6.47
C THR A 46 -43.47 -13.45 7.95
N THR A 47 -42.41 -13.97 8.57
CA THR A 47 -42.32 -14.34 9.99
C THR A 47 -41.44 -13.38 10.76
N ALA A 48 -41.22 -13.61 12.05
CA ALA A 48 -40.26 -12.90 12.84
C ALA A 48 -38.85 -13.07 12.20
N ARG A 49 -37.99 -12.02 12.32
CA ARG A 49 -36.58 -12.09 11.91
C ARG A 49 -35.83 -13.15 12.73
N PRO A 50 -34.74 -13.72 12.20
CA PRO A 50 -33.91 -14.65 12.96
C PRO A 50 -33.22 -13.95 14.14
N THR A 51 -32.92 -14.72 15.15
CA THR A 51 -32.04 -14.36 16.24
C THR A 51 -30.63 -14.77 15.82
N ILE A 52 -29.73 -13.84 15.63
CA ILE A 52 -28.37 -14.14 15.17
C ILE A 52 -27.53 -14.69 16.31
N ASP A 53 -27.69 -16.00 16.56
CA ASP A 53 -27.03 -16.73 17.65
C ASP A 53 -26.14 -17.90 17.18
N GLY A 54 -26.16 -18.19 15.86
CA GLY A 54 -25.40 -19.27 15.24
C GLY A 54 -26.14 -20.63 15.29
N VAL A 55 -27.46 -20.64 15.54
CA VAL A 55 -28.29 -21.84 15.57
C VAL A 55 -29.46 -21.68 14.60
N LEU A 56 -29.51 -22.44 13.52
CA LEU A 56 -30.53 -22.30 12.46
C LEU A 56 -31.87 -22.97 12.83
N ASN A 57 -32.40 -22.65 14.02
CA ASN A 57 -33.68 -23.23 14.53
C ASN A 57 -34.86 -22.27 14.40
N ASP A 58 -34.67 -21.03 14.04
CA ASP A 58 -35.73 -20.05 13.87
C ASP A 58 -36.72 -20.45 12.75
N ALA A 59 -38.01 -20.16 12.95
CA ALA A 59 -39.08 -20.52 12.01
C ALA A 59 -38.85 -19.91 10.59
N CYS A 60 -38.18 -18.76 10.49
CA CYS A 60 -37.89 -18.13 9.20
C CYS A 60 -37.00 -19.01 8.31
N TRP A 61 -36.11 -19.81 8.89
CA TRP A 61 -35.23 -20.72 8.15
C TRP A 61 -35.93 -21.93 7.57
N GLN A 62 -37.21 -22.15 7.90
CA GLN A 62 -38.07 -23.17 7.26
C GLN A 62 -38.69 -22.68 5.95
N THR A 63 -38.63 -21.36 5.67
CA THR A 63 -39.10 -20.76 4.42
C THR A 63 -37.95 -20.63 3.42
N GLY A 64 -38.31 -20.55 2.12
CA GLY A 64 -37.31 -20.44 1.02
C GLY A 64 -36.54 -21.76 0.81
N GLU A 65 -35.79 -21.80 -0.27
CA GLU A 65 -35.06 -23.00 -0.68
C GLU A 65 -33.57 -22.89 -0.31
N TRP A 66 -32.97 -24.06 -0.03
CA TRP A 66 -31.52 -24.19 0.13
C TRP A 66 -30.88 -24.38 -1.24
N ALA A 67 -29.88 -23.59 -1.57
CA ALA A 67 -29.00 -23.83 -2.70
C ALA A 67 -27.71 -24.55 -2.28
N GLY A 68 -27.13 -25.29 -3.19
CA GLY A 68 -25.91 -26.09 -3.00
C GLY A 68 -25.16 -26.28 -4.30
N ASP A 69 -24.62 -27.49 -4.51
CA ASP A 69 -23.91 -27.89 -5.74
C ASP A 69 -22.67 -27.03 -6.04
N PHE A 70 -21.90 -26.74 -5.01
CA PHE A 70 -20.63 -26.01 -5.16
C PHE A 70 -19.66 -26.79 -6.05
N THR A 71 -18.75 -26.08 -6.66
CA THR A 71 -17.69 -26.62 -7.53
C THR A 71 -16.34 -26.17 -6.98
N GLN A 72 -15.37 -27.06 -6.94
CA GLN A 72 -14.04 -26.75 -6.47
C GLN A 72 -13.33 -25.79 -7.45
N LEU A 73 -12.78 -24.69 -6.92
CA LEU A 73 -11.86 -23.80 -7.62
C LEU A 73 -10.42 -24.23 -7.37
N LEU A 74 -10.07 -24.49 -6.12
CA LEU A 74 -8.74 -24.96 -5.69
C LEU A 74 -8.83 -26.28 -4.93
N PRO A 75 -7.90 -27.22 -5.09
CA PRO A 75 -6.73 -27.22 -5.98
C PRO A 75 -7.03 -27.62 -7.42
N THR A 76 -8.23 -28.15 -7.71
CA THR A 76 -8.59 -28.70 -9.02
C THR A 76 -9.84 -28.03 -9.55
N GLU A 77 -9.67 -27.04 -10.40
CA GLU A 77 -10.76 -26.30 -11.02
C GLU A 77 -11.78 -27.24 -11.69
N GLY A 78 -13.06 -27.06 -11.36
CA GLY A 78 -14.17 -27.83 -11.92
C GLY A 78 -14.43 -29.19 -11.24
N ALA A 79 -13.64 -29.60 -10.26
CA ALA A 79 -13.88 -30.85 -9.50
C ALA A 79 -15.06 -30.70 -8.54
N LYS A 80 -15.53 -31.83 -8.00
CA LYS A 80 -16.49 -31.83 -6.87
C LYS A 80 -15.76 -31.39 -5.60
N PRO A 81 -16.38 -30.56 -4.75
CA PRO A 81 -15.80 -30.22 -3.45
C PRO A 81 -15.72 -31.46 -2.55
N THR A 82 -14.71 -31.52 -1.70
CA THR A 82 -14.57 -32.64 -0.74
C THR A 82 -15.64 -32.59 0.35
N GLN A 83 -16.18 -31.41 0.63
CA GLN A 83 -17.19 -31.18 1.65
C GLN A 83 -18.33 -30.33 1.06
N ASN A 84 -19.57 -30.67 1.36
CA ASN A 84 -20.75 -29.98 0.87
C ASN A 84 -20.96 -28.63 1.58
N THR A 85 -21.57 -27.70 0.86
CA THR A 85 -22.00 -26.41 1.41
C THR A 85 -23.42 -26.12 0.94
N LYS A 86 -24.25 -25.57 1.82
CA LYS A 86 -25.60 -25.10 1.48
C LYS A 86 -25.82 -23.70 1.97
N ILE A 87 -26.56 -22.91 1.19
CA ILE A 87 -26.87 -21.52 1.49
C ILE A 87 -28.37 -21.29 1.41
N LYS A 88 -28.85 -20.34 2.22
CA LYS A 88 -30.23 -19.82 2.17
C LYS A 88 -30.18 -18.30 2.39
N ILE A 89 -30.94 -17.54 1.62
CA ILE A 89 -31.02 -16.09 1.69
C ILE A 89 -32.46 -15.65 1.84
N LEU A 90 -32.71 -14.80 2.83
CA LEU A 90 -33.98 -14.15 3.11
C LEU A 90 -33.76 -12.65 3.22
N TYR A 91 -34.80 -11.82 3.11
CA TYR A 91 -34.68 -10.38 3.30
C TYR A 91 -35.93 -9.76 3.88
N ASP A 92 -35.78 -8.59 4.50
CA ASP A 92 -36.87 -7.70 4.87
C ASP A 92 -36.62 -6.26 4.36
N ASP A 93 -37.31 -5.28 4.90
CA ASP A 93 -37.16 -3.88 4.51
C ASP A 93 -35.81 -3.25 4.95
N LYS A 94 -35.08 -3.90 5.84
CA LYS A 94 -33.87 -3.33 6.45
C LYS A 94 -32.62 -4.19 6.24
N ASN A 95 -32.78 -5.49 6.13
CA ASN A 95 -31.67 -6.43 6.18
C ASN A 95 -31.78 -7.53 5.13
N ILE A 96 -30.65 -8.08 4.76
CA ILE A 96 -30.51 -9.39 4.15
C ILE A 96 -30.02 -10.35 5.23
N TYR A 97 -30.65 -11.53 5.29
CA TYR A 97 -30.29 -12.61 6.20
C TYR A 97 -29.73 -13.77 5.39
N VAL A 98 -28.57 -14.28 5.78
CA VAL A 98 -27.92 -15.40 5.10
C VAL A 98 -27.62 -16.49 6.11
N ALA A 99 -28.03 -17.72 5.79
CA ALA A 99 -27.62 -18.93 6.49
C ALA A 99 -26.72 -19.75 5.60
N ILE A 100 -25.52 -20.10 6.08
CA ILE A 100 -24.58 -20.99 5.40
C ILE A 100 -24.34 -22.19 6.30
N ARG A 101 -24.55 -23.40 5.77
CA ARG A 101 -24.26 -24.67 6.44
C ARG A 101 -23.10 -25.34 5.72
N ALA A 102 -21.95 -25.36 6.35
CA ALA A 102 -20.70 -25.88 5.83
C ALA A 102 -20.46 -27.30 6.41
N PHE A 103 -20.91 -28.32 5.71
CA PHE A 103 -20.77 -29.72 6.14
C PHE A 103 -19.28 -30.11 6.20
N ASP A 104 -18.96 -31.01 7.13
CA ASP A 104 -17.64 -31.56 7.28
C ASP A 104 -17.72 -33.00 7.82
N THR A 105 -17.07 -33.94 7.15
CA THR A 105 -17.01 -35.35 7.57
C THR A 105 -16.06 -35.55 8.75
N GLU A 106 -15.24 -34.55 9.08
CA GLU A 106 -14.32 -34.58 10.21
C GLU A 106 -14.44 -33.28 11.05
N PRO A 107 -15.56 -33.07 11.77
CA PRO A 107 -15.87 -31.82 12.48
C PRO A 107 -14.80 -31.38 13.47
N ASP A 108 -14.10 -32.33 14.09
CA ASP A 108 -13.00 -32.05 15.03
C ASP A 108 -11.76 -31.40 14.36
N LYS A 109 -11.68 -31.46 13.02
CA LYS A 109 -10.61 -30.86 12.24
C LYS A 109 -10.94 -29.51 11.63
N ILE A 110 -12.13 -28.97 11.89
CA ILE A 110 -12.51 -27.61 11.49
C ILE A 110 -11.54 -26.61 12.13
N SER A 111 -10.90 -25.80 11.30
CA SER A 111 -9.89 -24.84 11.74
C SER A 111 -10.56 -23.58 12.29
N ARG A 112 -10.65 -23.49 13.62
CA ARG A 112 -11.23 -22.35 14.37
C ARG A 112 -10.14 -21.42 14.92
N LYS A 113 -9.10 -21.16 14.14
CA LYS A 113 -8.07 -20.20 14.48
C LYS A 113 -8.66 -18.80 14.55
N LEU A 114 -8.31 -18.03 15.59
CA LEU A 114 -8.68 -16.63 15.72
C LEU A 114 -7.58 -15.75 15.13
N GLY A 115 -7.95 -14.66 14.47
CA GLY A 115 -7.08 -13.67 13.90
C GLY A 115 -7.61 -12.25 14.13
N ARG A 116 -6.99 -11.27 13.51
CA ARG A 116 -7.49 -9.89 13.48
C ARG A 116 -8.74 -9.81 12.59
N ARG A 117 -9.61 -8.81 12.83
CA ARG A 117 -10.61 -8.43 11.84
C ARG A 117 -9.93 -8.24 10.48
N ASP A 118 -10.58 -8.68 9.42
CA ASP A 118 -10.13 -8.62 8.03
C ASP A 118 -8.87 -9.47 7.72
N GLU A 119 -8.54 -10.44 8.58
CA GLU A 119 -7.48 -11.41 8.33
C GLU A 119 -8.09 -12.75 7.89
N LEU A 120 -7.68 -13.25 6.72
CA LEU A 120 -8.10 -14.54 6.17
C LEU A 120 -7.38 -15.68 6.90
N TYR A 121 -8.04 -16.31 7.88
CA TYR A 121 -7.37 -17.29 8.74
C TYR A 121 -8.30 -18.40 9.27
N GLY A 122 -7.97 -19.67 9.03
CA GLY A 122 -8.80 -20.81 9.37
C GLY A 122 -9.85 -21.15 8.31
N ASP A 123 -10.85 -21.97 8.69
CA ASP A 123 -11.98 -22.30 7.82
C ASP A 123 -12.91 -21.09 7.69
N MET A 124 -13.38 -20.80 6.48
CA MET A 124 -14.16 -19.58 6.18
C MET A 124 -15.29 -19.87 5.20
N VAL A 125 -16.33 -19.05 5.29
CA VAL A 125 -17.37 -18.92 4.25
C VAL A 125 -17.62 -17.44 3.98
N GLY A 126 -17.76 -17.09 2.71
CA GLY A 126 -18.02 -15.72 2.27
C GLY A 126 -19.19 -15.63 1.32
N ILE A 127 -19.93 -14.52 1.39
CA ILE A 127 -20.93 -14.13 0.43
C ILE A 127 -20.62 -12.77 -0.15
N ASN A 128 -20.77 -12.65 -1.46
CA ASN A 128 -20.51 -11.44 -2.22
C ASN A 128 -21.78 -10.98 -2.91
N PHE A 129 -22.02 -9.67 -2.92
CA PHE A 129 -23.10 -9.02 -3.64
C PHE A 129 -22.57 -7.95 -4.57
N ASP A 130 -22.79 -8.10 -5.88
CA ASP A 130 -22.77 -7.01 -6.84
C ASP A 130 -24.16 -6.40 -6.91
N SER A 131 -24.46 -5.52 -5.98
CA SER A 131 -25.79 -4.94 -5.82
C SER A 131 -26.13 -3.85 -6.84
N TYR A 132 -25.16 -3.42 -7.64
CA TYR A 132 -25.37 -2.61 -8.85
C TYR A 132 -25.61 -3.46 -10.09
N HIS A 133 -25.22 -4.73 -10.06
CA HIS A 133 -25.17 -5.64 -11.22
C HIS A 133 -24.34 -5.04 -12.37
N ASP A 134 -23.21 -4.46 -12.02
CA ASP A 134 -22.33 -3.76 -12.95
C ASP A 134 -21.07 -4.58 -13.29
N HIS A 135 -20.88 -5.73 -12.66
CA HIS A 135 -19.74 -6.63 -12.77
C HIS A 135 -18.38 -5.97 -12.47
N ARG A 136 -18.39 -4.90 -11.68
CA ARG A 136 -17.19 -4.12 -11.34
C ARG A 136 -17.07 -3.78 -9.88
N THR A 137 -18.19 -3.76 -9.14
CA THR A 137 -18.20 -3.42 -7.73
C THR A 137 -18.98 -4.49 -6.97
N GLY A 138 -18.31 -5.14 -6.01
CA GLY A 138 -18.93 -6.14 -5.15
C GLY A 138 -18.67 -5.83 -3.68
N PHE A 139 -19.57 -6.27 -2.82
CA PHE A 139 -19.46 -6.18 -1.36
C PHE A 139 -19.36 -7.60 -0.80
N GLU A 140 -18.28 -7.90 -0.10
CA GLU A 140 -18.07 -9.22 0.49
C GLU A 140 -18.26 -9.18 2.01
N PHE A 141 -18.92 -10.21 2.52
CA PHE A 141 -19.11 -10.49 3.93
C PHE A 141 -18.66 -11.91 4.20
N THR A 142 -17.53 -12.05 4.83
CA THR A 142 -16.92 -13.35 5.13
C THR A 142 -16.80 -13.54 6.63
N VAL A 143 -17.01 -14.77 7.09
CA VAL A 143 -16.82 -15.14 8.48
C VAL A 143 -15.98 -16.40 8.59
N THR A 144 -15.08 -16.45 9.55
CA THR A 144 -14.35 -17.66 9.91
C THR A 144 -15.21 -18.58 10.80
N ALA A 145 -14.89 -19.86 10.83
CA ALA A 145 -15.56 -20.81 11.75
C ALA A 145 -15.37 -20.44 13.24
N ALA A 146 -14.45 -19.52 13.55
CA ALA A 146 -14.26 -18.94 14.89
C ALA A 146 -15.13 -17.71 15.15
N GLY A 147 -15.92 -17.22 14.16
CA GLY A 147 -16.79 -16.06 14.28
C GLY A 147 -16.10 -14.71 13.98
N GLN A 148 -14.89 -14.72 13.44
CA GLN A 148 -14.20 -13.50 13.04
C GLN A 148 -14.75 -12.97 11.72
N LYS A 149 -15.01 -11.66 11.67
CA LYS A 149 -15.53 -10.97 10.49
C LYS A 149 -14.41 -10.52 9.55
N ILE A 150 -14.70 -10.61 8.26
CA ILE A 150 -13.91 -10.06 7.17
C ILE A 150 -14.86 -9.37 6.23
N ASP A 151 -14.66 -8.09 5.96
CA ASP A 151 -15.47 -7.35 5.02
C ASP A 151 -14.57 -6.60 4.04
N LEU A 152 -14.91 -6.64 2.76
CA LEU A 152 -14.14 -6.00 1.73
C LEU A 152 -15.00 -5.53 0.57
N ILE A 153 -14.50 -4.55 -0.18
CA ILE A 153 -15.07 -4.15 -1.46
C ILE A 153 -14.23 -4.76 -2.57
N LEU A 154 -14.90 -5.46 -3.47
CA LEU A 154 -14.34 -5.88 -4.75
C LEU A 154 -14.49 -4.73 -5.74
N PHE A 155 -13.43 -4.37 -6.41
CA PHE A 155 -13.45 -3.38 -7.48
C PHE A 155 -12.48 -3.79 -8.58
N ASN A 156 -12.88 -3.58 -9.82
CA ASN A 156 -12.22 -4.23 -10.93
C ASN A 156 -12.24 -5.77 -10.82
N PRO A 157 -11.98 -6.49 -11.89
CA PRO A 157 -12.23 -7.94 -11.90
C PRO A 157 -11.42 -8.75 -10.90
N MET A 158 -10.28 -8.21 -10.39
CA MET A 158 -9.33 -8.96 -9.56
C MET A 158 -8.75 -8.15 -8.38
N ALA A 159 -9.32 -6.99 -8.05
CA ALA A 159 -8.84 -6.15 -6.96
C ALA A 159 -9.86 -6.07 -5.82
N TRP A 160 -9.39 -6.05 -4.59
CA TRP A 160 -10.21 -5.89 -3.39
C TRP A 160 -9.59 -4.88 -2.44
N ASP A 161 -10.45 -4.28 -1.61
CA ASP A 161 -10.07 -3.35 -0.56
C ASP A 161 -10.62 -3.83 0.79
N MET A 162 -9.73 -4.29 1.65
CA MET A 162 -10.03 -4.76 3.01
C MET A 162 -10.18 -3.61 4.03
N ASN A 163 -10.01 -2.37 3.61
CA ASN A 163 -10.13 -1.22 4.51
C ASN A 163 -11.57 -0.75 4.68
N TRP A 164 -12.50 -1.33 3.94
CA TRP A 164 -13.91 -1.07 4.15
C TRP A 164 -14.40 -1.81 5.41
N ASN A 165 -14.97 -1.06 6.34
CA ASN A 165 -15.45 -1.58 7.61
C ASN A 165 -16.98 -1.41 7.69
N ALA A 166 -17.72 -2.45 7.33
CA ALA A 166 -19.16 -2.48 7.43
C ALA A 166 -19.64 -2.78 8.86
N VAL A 167 -20.82 -2.30 9.21
CA VAL A 167 -21.50 -2.69 10.46
C VAL A 167 -22.57 -3.73 10.15
N TRP A 168 -22.25 -4.99 10.40
CA TRP A 168 -23.11 -6.15 10.17
C TRP A 168 -22.98 -7.16 11.31
N TYR A 169 -23.90 -8.12 11.38
CA TYR A 169 -23.98 -9.07 12.47
C TYR A 169 -23.80 -10.47 11.93
N VAL A 170 -23.06 -11.31 12.64
CA VAL A 170 -22.87 -12.71 12.31
C VAL A 170 -22.54 -13.50 13.58
N LYS A 171 -23.03 -14.70 13.65
CA LYS A 171 -22.62 -15.70 14.64
C LYS A 171 -22.41 -17.04 13.95
N THR A 172 -21.48 -17.81 14.50
CA THR A 172 -21.16 -19.16 14.02
C THR A 172 -21.43 -20.18 15.11
N GLY A 173 -21.92 -21.34 14.71
CA GLY A 173 -22.20 -22.47 15.60
C GLY A 173 -21.65 -23.77 15.04
N LEU A 174 -21.59 -24.81 15.88
CA LEU A 174 -21.21 -26.17 15.48
C LEU A 174 -22.44 -27.06 15.53
N GLU A 175 -22.63 -27.87 14.49
CA GLU A 175 -23.55 -28.98 14.42
C GLU A 175 -22.74 -30.30 14.36
N ASP A 176 -23.36 -31.46 14.55
CA ASP A 176 -22.71 -32.78 14.58
C ASP A 176 -21.85 -33.06 13.32
N SER A 177 -22.26 -32.54 12.16
CA SER A 177 -21.63 -32.81 10.87
C SER A 177 -21.37 -31.54 10.05
N ALA A 178 -21.46 -30.37 10.67
CA ALA A 178 -21.27 -29.09 9.99
C ALA A 178 -20.89 -27.99 11.00
N TRP A 179 -20.39 -26.87 10.47
CA TRP A 179 -20.52 -25.61 11.15
C TRP A 179 -21.47 -24.70 10.38
N VAL A 180 -22.10 -23.79 11.07
CA VAL A 180 -23.06 -22.86 10.50
C VAL A 180 -22.62 -21.42 10.69
N ALA A 181 -23.02 -20.58 9.76
CA ALA A 181 -22.87 -19.13 9.86
C ALA A 181 -24.23 -18.47 9.58
N GLU A 182 -24.63 -17.60 10.48
CA GLU A 182 -25.89 -16.87 10.43
C GLU A 182 -25.64 -15.39 10.40
N TYR A 183 -26.05 -14.73 9.29
CA TYR A 183 -25.74 -13.33 8.99
C TYR A 183 -26.99 -12.46 9.05
N GLU A 184 -26.83 -11.23 9.54
CA GLU A 184 -27.73 -10.10 9.33
C GLU A 184 -26.94 -8.95 8.74
N ILE A 185 -27.19 -8.63 7.48
CA ILE A 185 -26.50 -7.59 6.70
C ILE A 185 -27.48 -6.45 6.47
N PRO A 186 -27.31 -5.29 7.15
CA PRO A 186 -28.18 -4.15 6.91
C PRO A 186 -28.05 -3.65 5.47
N LEU A 187 -29.19 -3.43 4.80
CA LEU A 187 -29.24 -2.85 3.45
C LEU A 187 -28.56 -1.47 3.38
N SER A 188 -28.45 -0.79 4.51
CA SER A 188 -27.70 0.46 4.63
C SER A 188 -26.20 0.32 4.40
N GLN A 189 -25.64 -0.88 4.49
CA GLN A 189 -24.22 -1.15 4.21
C GLN A 189 -23.97 -1.39 2.71
N LEU A 190 -25.01 -1.66 1.94
CA LEU A 190 -24.97 -1.91 0.51
C LEU A 190 -25.37 -0.65 -0.28
N ARG A 191 -24.92 -0.56 -1.52
CA ARG A 191 -25.32 0.47 -2.47
C ARG A 191 -26.01 -0.24 -3.63
N TYR A 192 -27.25 0.12 -3.93
CA TYR A 192 -28.08 -0.58 -4.92
C TYR A 192 -28.93 0.40 -5.73
N SER A 193 -29.45 -0.05 -6.88
CA SER A 193 -30.28 0.76 -7.75
C SER A 193 -31.62 1.15 -7.06
N SER A 194 -32.32 2.12 -7.62
CA SER A 194 -33.65 2.54 -7.12
C SER A 194 -34.80 1.78 -7.77
N ASP A 195 -34.54 0.71 -8.49
CA ASP A 195 -35.52 -0.08 -9.18
C ASP A 195 -36.40 -0.85 -8.18
N LYS A 196 -37.68 -1.04 -8.53
CA LYS A 196 -38.61 -1.76 -7.65
C LYS A 196 -38.30 -3.25 -7.53
N GLU A 197 -37.81 -3.86 -8.57
CA GLU A 197 -37.36 -5.23 -8.60
C GLU A 197 -35.85 -5.25 -8.85
N GLN A 198 -35.11 -5.85 -7.93
CA GLN A 198 -33.66 -5.88 -7.96
C GLN A 198 -33.15 -7.21 -8.50
N VAL A 199 -32.15 -7.14 -9.37
CA VAL A 199 -31.32 -8.29 -9.73
C VAL A 199 -29.90 -7.92 -9.35
N TRP A 200 -29.28 -8.72 -8.47
CA TRP A 200 -27.90 -8.49 -8.03
C TRP A 200 -26.99 -9.61 -8.53
N GLY A 201 -25.74 -9.31 -8.75
CA GLY A 201 -24.73 -10.36 -8.86
C GLY A 201 -24.50 -10.99 -7.50
N MET A 202 -24.30 -12.29 -7.44
CA MET A 202 -24.09 -13.03 -6.21
C MET A 202 -23.00 -14.08 -6.39
N HIS A 203 -22.13 -14.18 -5.40
CA HIS A 203 -21.17 -15.25 -5.31
C HIS A 203 -21.03 -15.72 -3.86
N VAL A 204 -20.87 -17.03 -3.67
CA VAL A 204 -20.64 -17.64 -2.35
C VAL A 204 -19.48 -18.61 -2.47
N TRP A 205 -18.55 -18.52 -1.55
CA TRP A 205 -17.36 -19.33 -1.53
C TRP A 205 -17.10 -19.92 -0.14
N ARG A 206 -16.33 -21.02 -0.12
CA ARG A 206 -15.88 -21.68 1.11
C ARG A 206 -14.42 -22.02 1.00
N TRP A 207 -13.65 -21.74 2.06
CA TRP A 207 -12.28 -22.17 2.25
C TRP A 207 -12.17 -23.20 3.35
N ILE A 208 -11.52 -24.34 3.07
CA ILE A 208 -11.18 -25.39 4.03
C ILE A 208 -9.68 -25.36 4.26
N ASP A 209 -9.25 -24.78 5.39
CA ASP A 209 -7.84 -24.47 5.69
C ASP A 209 -6.93 -25.72 5.64
N ARG A 210 -7.34 -26.82 6.29
CA ARG A 210 -6.57 -28.05 6.33
C ARG A 210 -6.38 -28.71 4.96
N LEU A 211 -7.24 -28.45 4.00
CA LEU A 211 -7.16 -28.96 2.64
C LEU A 211 -6.61 -27.92 1.65
N SER A 212 -6.57 -26.66 2.07
CA SER A 212 -6.39 -25.49 1.20
C SER A 212 -7.29 -25.61 -0.03
N GLU A 213 -8.54 -25.98 0.21
CA GLU A 213 -9.55 -26.14 -0.80
C GLU A 213 -10.48 -24.94 -0.79
N GLU A 214 -10.71 -24.40 -1.97
CA GLU A 214 -11.74 -23.40 -2.23
C GLU A 214 -12.82 -24.01 -3.10
N SER A 215 -14.06 -23.79 -2.74
CA SER A 215 -15.22 -24.19 -3.52
C SER A 215 -16.23 -23.07 -3.61
N ASP A 216 -16.79 -22.92 -4.80
CA ASP A 216 -17.61 -21.79 -5.24
C ASP A 216 -19.01 -22.26 -5.64
N TRP A 217 -20.04 -21.45 -5.31
CA TRP A 217 -21.40 -21.70 -5.74
C TRP A 217 -21.58 -21.50 -7.25
N GLU A 218 -21.00 -20.45 -7.83
CA GLU A 218 -20.88 -20.25 -9.27
C GLU A 218 -19.48 -20.60 -9.72
N VAL A 219 -19.36 -21.30 -10.84
CA VAL A 219 -18.08 -21.78 -11.35
C VAL A 219 -17.23 -20.61 -11.82
N GLN A 220 -16.08 -20.44 -11.20
CA GLN A 220 -15.08 -19.48 -11.62
C GLN A 220 -13.93 -20.15 -12.34
N SER A 221 -13.14 -19.38 -13.08
CA SER A 221 -11.91 -19.86 -13.68
C SER A 221 -10.72 -19.01 -13.23
N MET A 222 -9.69 -19.68 -12.74
CA MET A 222 -8.40 -19.06 -12.39
C MET A 222 -7.72 -18.40 -13.60
N SER A 223 -8.07 -18.83 -14.81
CA SER A 223 -7.58 -18.25 -16.07
C SER A 223 -8.56 -17.23 -16.67
N GLY A 224 -9.70 -16.98 -16.03
CA GLY A 224 -10.74 -16.07 -16.47
C GLY A 224 -10.35 -14.59 -16.42
N PRO A 225 -11.26 -13.71 -16.89
CA PRO A 225 -11.02 -12.26 -16.91
C PRO A 225 -11.20 -11.60 -15.53
N GLY A 226 -11.67 -12.33 -14.54
CA GLY A 226 -11.84 -11.88 -13.17
C GLY A 226 -13.13 -12.35 -12.51
N MET A 227 -13.13 -12.32 -11.18
CA MET A 227 -14.17 -12.90 -10.31
C MET A 227 -15.56 -12.26 -10.54
N LEU A 228 -15.66 -10.94 -10.53
CA LEU A 228 -16.94 -10.21 -10.62
C LEU A 228 -17.73 -10.51 -11.91
N TYR A 229 -17.06 -10.90 -12.99
CA TYR A 229 -17.72 -11.25 -14.25
C TYR A 229 -18.38 -12.63 -14.23
N ALA A 230 -18.01 -13.46 -13.28
CA ALA A 230 -18.51 -14.81 -13.12
C ALA A 230 -19.57 -14.93 -12.01
N PHE A 231 -20.04 -13.83 -11.42
CA PHE A 231 -21.10 -13.89 -10.42
C PHE A 231 -22.41 -14.40 -11.04
N GLY A 232 -23.08 -15.31 -10.33
CA GLY A 232 -24.45 -15.70 -10.59
C GLY A 232 -25.43 -14.58 -10.19
N GLU A 233 -26.73 -14.83 -10.33
CA GLU A 233 -27.76 -13.83 -10.09
C GLU A 233 -28.57 -14.10 -8.81
N LEU A 234 -28.77 -13.08 -7.98
CA LEU A 234 -29.72 -13.04 -6.87
C LEU A 234 -30.97 -12.29 -7.33
N LYS A 235 -32.11 -12.99 -7.37
CA LYS A 235 -33.43 -12.48 -7.78
C LYS A 235 -34.42 -12.51 -6.62
N GLY A 236 -35.57 -11.84 -6.79
CA GLY A 236 -36.69 -11.89 -5.84
C GLY A 236 -36.67 -10.77 -4.80
N ILE A 237 -35.67 -9.90 -4.78
CA ILE A 237 -35.67 -8.70 -3.95
C ILE A 237 -36.59 -7.65 -4.59
N LYS A 238 -37.67 -7.25 -3.88
CA LYS A 238 -38.68 -6.32 -4.38
C LYS A 238 -39.04 -5.27 -3.34
N ASP A 239 -39.33 -4.05 -3.83
CA ASP A 239 -39.87 -2.94 -3.05
C ASP A 239 -39.09 -2.66 -1.75
N ILE A 240 -37.76 -2.72 -1.80
CA ILE A 240 -36.92 -2.31 -0.67
C ILE A 240 -36.86 -0.79 -0.58
N PRO A 241 -37.01 -0.22 0.65
CA PRO A 241 -37.05 1.23 0.82
C PRO A 241 -35.69 1.85 0.50
N LYS A 242 -35.70 3.09 -0.01
CA LYS A 242 -34.46 3.88 -0.16
C LYS A 242 -33.85 4.08 1.23
N SER A 243 -32.64 3.58 1.41
CA SER A 243 -31.93 3.73 2.67
C SER A 243 -31.54 5.20 2.90
N ARG A 244 -32.08 5.83 3.94
CA ARG A 244 -31.54 7.06 4.50
C ARG A 244 -30.60 6.64 5.63
N ARG A 245 -29.30 6.63 5.36
CA ARG A 245 -28.29 6.25 6.32
C ARG A 245 -27.68 7.52 6.90
N ILE A 246 -27.76 7.68 8.21
CA ILE A 246 -26.96 8.67 8.94
C ILE A 246 -26.24 7.89 10.02
N GLU A 247 -24.92 7.81 9.92
CA GLU A 247 -24.08 7.23 10.94
C GLU A 247 -23.21 8.30 11.54
N ILE A 248 -23.03 8.26 12.84
CA ILE A 248 -22.23 9.23 13.59
C ILE A 248 -21.33 8.47 14.54
N MET A 249 -20.05 8.83 14.55
CA MET A 249 -19.05 8.19 15.41
C MET A 249 -18.18 9.27 16.10
N PRO A 250 -18.66 9.84 17.22
CA PRO A 250 -17.78 10.64 18.09
C PRO A 250 -16.70 9.77 18.72
N TYR A 251 -15.56 10.37 18.97
CA TYR A 251 -14.47 9.75 19.70
C TYR A 251 -13.71 10.73 20.56
N ALA A 252 -13.09 10.18 21.61
CA ALA A 252 -12.20 10.90 22.51
C ALA A 252 -10.90 10.13 22.66
N VAL A 253 -9.78 10.87 22.71
CA VAL A 253 -8.44 10.33 22.87
C VAL A 253 -7.74 11.05 24.01
N GLY A 254 -7.21 10.28 24.95
CA GLY A 254 -6.28 10.75 25.96
C GLY A 254 -4.90 10.18 25.74
N LYS A 255 -3.87 11.00 25.70
CA LYS A 255 -2.48 10.60 25.44
C LYS A 255 -1.54 11.16 26.50
N LEU A 256 -0.79 10.27 27.15
CA LEU A 256 0.33 10.61 28.03
C LEU A 256 1.62 10.20 27.33
N LYS A 257 2.51 11.18 27.11
CA LYS A 257 3.89 10.91 26.67
C LYS A 257 4.83 11.02 27.89
N THR A 258 5.76 10.07 28.05
CA THR A 258 6.88 10.19 28.99
C THR A 258 8.20 10.08 28.24
N PHE A 259 9.17 10.90 28.57
CA PHE A 259 10.45 11.02 27.89
C PHE A 259 11.54 11.45 28.87
N GLU A 260 12.79 11.41 28.44
CA GLU A 260 13.94 11.84 29.25
C GLU A 260 13.84 13.33 29.60
N LYS A 261 14.17 13.64 30.85
CA LYS A 261 14.29 15.04 31.29
C LYS A 261 15.55 15.66 30.73
N VAL A 262 15.41 16.81 30.12
CA VAL A 262 16.53 17.58 29.58
C VAL A 262 16.66 18.87 30.39
N PRO A 263 17.67 18.99 31.29
CA PRO A 263 17.88 20.20 32.08
C PRO A 263 18.02 21.44 31.16
N GLY A 264 17.33 22.52 31.56
CA GLY A 264 17.33 23.76 30.79
C GLY A 264 16.34 23.80 29.61
N ASN A 265 15.77 22.66 29.21
CA ASN A 265 14.72 22.60 28.18
C ASN A 265 13.32 22.68 28.85
N PRO A 266 12.59 23.81 28.75
CA PRO A 266 11.29 23.98 29.40
C PRO A 266 10.21 23.05 28.90
N PHE A 267 10.40 22.43 27.70
CA PHE A 267 9.46 21.49 27.09
C PHE A 267 9.72 20.05 27.59
N ALA A 268 10.91 19.78 28.14
CA ALA A 268 11.31 18.45 28.57
C ALA A 268 11.70 18.36 30.05
N ASP A 269 11.57 19.44 30.84
CA ASP A 269 11.93 19.51 32.24
C ASP A 269 11.11 18.57 33.14
N LYS A 270 9.80 18.40 32.80
CA LYS A 270 8.88 17.52 33.53
C LYS A 270 8.99 16.04 33.16
N GLY A 271 9.63 15.74 32.02
CA GLY A 271 9.74 14.38 31.48
C GLY A 271 8.39 13.74 31.11
N ARG A 272 7.33 14.52 31.02
CA ARG A 272 5.99 14.07 30.63
C ARG A 272 5.17 15.18 30.01
N SER A 273 4.24 14.80 29.11
CA SER A 273 3.24 15.69 28.53
C SER A 273 1.89 14.98 28.37
N TRP A 274 0.80 15.72 28.54
CA TRP A 274 -0.57 15.26 28.35
C TRP A 274 -1.17 15.93 27.13
N LEU A 275 -1.92 15.16 26.37
CA LEU A 275 -2.69 15.62 25.22
C LEU A 275 -4.08 14.99 25.29
N GLY A 276 -5.11 15.79 25.02
CA GLY A 276 -6.48 15.31 24.85
C GLY A 276 -6.97 15.75 23.47
N ASN A 277 -7.69 14.88 22.80
CA ASN A 277 -8.31 15.17 21.52
C ASN A 277 -9.72 14.61 21.48
N VAL A 278 -10.64 15.34 20.83
CA VAL A 278 -11.99 14.90 20.53
C VAL A 278 -12.25 15.13 19.05
N GLY A 279 -12.93 14.21 18.43
CA GLY A 279 -13.27 14.30 17.01
C GLY A 279 -14.59 13.62 16.70
N LEU A 280 -15.02 13.76 15.46
CA LEU A 280 -16.28 13.28 14.97
C LEU A 280 -16.14 12.78 13.54
N ASP A 281 -16.54 11.54 13.31
CA ASP A 281 -16.79 11.04 11.97
C ASP A 281 -18.29 10.90 11.75
N ALA A 282 -18.76 11.23 10.56
CA ALA A 282 -20.15 11.06 10.18
C ALA A 282 -20.25 10.54 8.73
N LYS A 283 -21.25 9.69 8.48
CA LYS A 283 -21.54 9.13 7.17
C LYS A 283 -23.02 9.35 6.86
N ILE A 284 -23.30 10.00 5.75
CA ILE A 284 -24.65 10.39 5.34
C ILE A 284 -24.91 9.81 3.95
N GLY A 285 -25.91 8.93 3.83
CA GLY A 285 -26.45 8.49 2.55
C GLY A 285 -27.20 9.63 1.91
N LEU A 286 -26.63 10.26 0.89
CA LEU A 286 -27.29 11.32 0.12
C LEU A 286 -28.40 10.75 -0.76
N THR A 287 -28.12 9.61 -1.37
CA THR A 287 -29.05 8.77 -2.13
C THR A 287 -28.71 7.31 -1.86
N SER A 288 -29.42 6.35 -2.46
CA SER A 288 -29.04 4.94 -2.42
C SER A 288 -27.62 4.68 -2.99
N ASN A 289 -27.12 5.60 -3.83
CA ASN A 289 -25.91 5.43 -4.62
C ASN A 289 -24.76 6.34 -4.19
N PHE A 290 -25.04 7.43 -3.49
CA PHE A 290 -24.04 8.42 -3.07
C PHE A 290 -24.00 8.58 -1.56
N THR A 291 -22.80 8.60 -1.03
CA THR A 291 -22.51 8.83 0.39
C THR A 291 -21.63 10.06 0.56
N ALA A 292 -21.92 10.85 1.57
CA ALA A 292 -21.04 11.88 2.08
C ALA A 292 -20.42 11.39 3.40
N ASP A 293 -19.10 11.35 3.45
CA ASP A 293 -18.30 11.10 4.66
C ASP A 293 -17.73 12.44 5.13
N LEU A 294 -17.88 12.71 6.42
CA LEU A 294 -17.35 13.92 7.07
C LEU A 294 -16.46 13.50 8.22
N THR A 295 -15.33 14.15 8.36
CA THR A 295 -14.51 14.07 9.58
C THR A 295 -14.13 15.46 10.07
N VAL A 296 -14.18 15.66 11.37
CA VAL A 296 -13.76 16.87 12.07
C VAL A 296 -12.73 16.50 13.11
N ASN A 297 -11.57 17.14 13.02
CA ASN A 297 -10.44 16.90 13.92
C ASN A 297 -10.06 15.41 14.02
N PRO A 298 -9.79 14.72 12.90
CA PRO A 298 -9.46 13.29 12.89
C PRO A 298 -8.24 12.98 13.76
N ASP A 299 -8.30 11.83 14.43
CA ASP A 299 -7.20 11.36 15.25
C ASP A 299 -6.08 10.79 14.37
N PHE A 300 -4.86 11.30 14.55
CA PHE A 300 -3.63 10.77 13.98
C PHE A 300 -2.97 9.68 14.83
N GLY A 301 -3.59 9.30 15.95
CA GLY A 301 -3.09 8.25 16.83
C GLY A 301 -3.04 6.92 16.11
N GLN A 302 -1.92 6.66 15.42
CA GLN A 302 -1.69 5.36 14.80
C GLN A 302 -1.58 4.30 15.90
N VAL A 303 -2.46 3.32 15.85
CA VAL A 303 -2.40 2.15 16.74
C VAL A 303 -1.18 1.28 16.39
N GLU A 304 -0.74 1.30 15.13
CA GLU A 304 0.45 0.62 14.65
C GLU A 304 1.49 1.63 14.11
N SER A 305 2.73 1.52 14.60
CA SER A 305 3.86 2.33 14.10
C SER A 305 4.29 1.87 12.71
N ASP A 306 4.79 2.81 11.90
CA ASP A 306 5.47 2.47 10.66
C ASP A 306 6.79 1.72 10.96
N PRO A 307 7.25 0.80 10.08
CA PRO A 307 8.46 0.03 10.31
C PRO A 307 9.72 0.93 10.39
N SER A 308 10.72 0.47 11.14
CA SER A 308 12.03 1.14 11.20
C SER A 308 12.78 0.92 9.88
N VAL A 309 13.22 2.01 9.27
CA VAL A 309 14.00 1.99 8.01
C VAL A 309 15.20 2.91 8.15
N MET A 310 16.38 2.44 7.72
CA MET A 310 17.57 3.28 7.51
C MET A 310 17.63 3.69 6.06
N ASN A 311 17.10 4.87 5.74
CA ASN A 311 17.09 5.41 4.38
C ASN A 311 18.33 6.29 4.13
N LEU A 312 19.27 5.80 3.33
CA LEU A 312 20.47 6.53 2.88
C LEU A 312 20.28 7.14 1.47
N THR A 313 19.15 6.91 0.83
CA THR A 313 18.82 7.44 -0.49
C THR A 313 18.40 8.91 -0.43
N ALA A 314 18.26 9.55 -1.58
CA ALA A 314 17.71 10.90 -1.70
C ALA A 314 16.17 10.90 -1.84
N PHE A 315 15.51 9.73 -1.79
CA PHE A 315 14.09 9.58 -2.05
C PHE A 315 13.30 9.38 -0.77
N GLU A 316 12.07 9.90 -0.77
CA GLU A 316 11.10 9.69 0.30
C GLU A 316 10.63 8.23 0.36
N THR A 317 10.45 7.70 1.57
CA THR A 317 9.85 6.38 1.78
C THR A 317 8.33 6.49 1.67
N LEU A 318 7.72 5.64 0.83
CA LEU A 318 6.27 5.53 0.71
C LEU A 318 5.71 4.66 1.84
N TYR A 319 4.72 5.15 2.56
CA TYR A 319 4.01 4.41 3.59
C TYR A 319 2.53 4.27 3.23
N GLU A 320 1.94 3.13 3.56
CA GLU A 320 0.51 2.90 3.37
C GLU A 320 -0.36 3.80 4.26
N GLU A 321 -1.54 4.18 3.78
CA GLU A 321 -2.55 4.89 4.57
C GLU A 321 -3.12 3.97 5.67
N LYS A 322 -3.39 4.53 6.84
CA LYS A 322 -3.96 3.80 7.99
C LYS A 322 -5.17 4.51 8.61
N ARG A 323 -5.47 5.73 8.17
CA ARG A 323 -6.57 6.53 8.74
C ARG A 323 -7.90 6.15 8.09
N PRO A 324 -8.92 5.70 8.86
CA PRO A 324 -10.17 5.14 8.31
C PRO A 324 -10.91 6.06 7.33
N PHE A 325 -10.98 7.37 7.60
CA PHE A 325 -11.61 8.32 6.70
C PHE A 325 -11.01 8.32 5.30
N PHE A 326 -9.69 8.22 5.17
CA PHE A 326 -9.00 8.24 3.88
C PHE A 326 -8.99 6.88 3.20
N LEU A 327 -9.05 5.78 3.96
CA LEU A 327 -9.04 4.42 3.41
C LEU A 327 -10.36 4.09 2.69
N GLU A 328 -11.49 4.41 3.29
CA GLU A 328 -12.78 4.07 2.73
C GLU A 328 -13.04 4.77 1.40
N GLY A 329 -13.34 3.99 0.35
CA GLY A 329 -13.61 4.49 -1.00
C GLY A 329 -12.40 5.11 -1.71
N LEU A 330 -11.18 4.86 -1.22
CA LEU A 330 -9.94 5.33 -1.85
C LEU A 330 -9.81 4.85 -3.30
N ASN A 331 -10.35 3.67 -3.61
CA ASN A 331 -10.36 3.08 -4.95
C ASN A 331 -10.94 4.01 -6.04
N ILE A 332 -11.93 4.86 -5.69
CA ILE A 332 -12.50 5.81 -6.64
C ILE A 332 -11.46 6.85 -7.06
N PHE A 333 -10.59 7.27 -6.14
CA PHE A 333 -9.56 8.29 -6.38
C PHE A 333 -8.24 7.73 -6.92
N LYS A 334 -8.15 6.41 -7.07
CA LYS A 334 -6.93 5.76 -7.54
C LYS A 334 -6.61 6.16 -8.98
N PHE A 335 -5.39 6.73 -9.18
CA PHE A 335 -4.88 7.09 -10.49
C PHE A 335 -3.35 6.90 -10.46
N GLU A 336 -2.91 5.70 -10.79
CA GLU A 336 -1.52 5.29 -10.80
C GLU A 336 -0.96 5.28 -12.22
N MET A 337 0.29 5.68 -12.39
CA MET A 337 1.02 5.72 -13.64
C MET A 337 2.47 5.32 -13.37
N GLY A 338 2.83 4.06 -13.65
CA GLY A 338 4.10 3.49 -13.23
C GLY A 338 4.27 3.62 -11.71
N ASP A 339 5.38 4.21 -11.27
CA ASP A 339 5.71 4.49 -9.87
C ASP A 339 5.06 5.77 -9.30
N ALA A 340 4.28 6.50 -10.11
CA ALA A 340 3.64 7.75 -9.72
C ALA A 340 2.15 7.59 -9.41
N ASN A 341 1.65 8.36 -8.43
CA ASN A 341 0.25 8.40 -8.05
C ASN A 341 -0.20 9.86 -7.88
N LEU A 342 -1.33 10.24 -8.49
CA LEU A 342 -1.85 11.61 -8.42
C LEU A 342 -2.47 11.95 -7.07
N PHE A 343 -2.86 10.96 -6.29
CA PHE A 343 -3.41 11.16 -4.95
C PHE A 343 -2.77 10.22 -3.93
N TYR A 344 -2.04 10.78 -3.00
CA TYR A 344 -1.42 10.12 -1.86
C TYR A 344 -1.92 10.78 -0.58
N THR A 345 -2.82 10.13 0.10
CA THR A 345 -3.58 10.67 1.24
C THR A 345 -2.71 11.17 2.39
N ARG A 346 -1.53 10.57 2.60
CA ARG A 346 -0.61 10.98 3.68
C ARG A 346 0.02 12.36 3.49
N ARG A 347 -0.15 12.99 2.31
CA ARG A 347 0.19 14.41 2.11
C ARG A 347 -0.70 15.31 2.96
N ILE A 348 -1.96 14.91 3.18
CA ILE A 348 -2.90 15.65 4.02
C ILE A 348 -2.61 15.36 5.49
N GLY A 349 -2.14 16.37 6.23
CA GLY A 349 -1.78 16.25 7.64
C GLY A 349 -0.38 15.67 7.89
N HIS A 350 0.54 15.80 6.94
CA HIS A 350 1.95 15.42 7.10
C HIS A 350 2.65 16.20 8.23
N THR A 351 3.84 15.79 8.63
CA THR A 351 4.69 16.59 9.51
C THR A 351 5.00 17.94 8.86
N PRO A 352 4.89 19.09 9.58
CA PRO A 352 5.18 20.40 9.00
C PRO A 352 6.53 20.49 8.30
N GLU A 353 6.60 21.26 7.22
CA GLU A 353 7.80 21.28 6.35
C GLU A 353 8.89 22.26 6.87
N TYR A 354 8.48 23.42 7.40
CA TYR A 354 9.46 24.44 7.82
C TYR A 354 10.03 24.12 9.21
N LYS A 355 11.35 24.00 9.32
CA LYS A 355 12.07 23.83 10.57
C LYS A 355 12.89 25.07 10.85
N PRO A 356 12.62 25.82 11.95
CA PRO A 356 13.46 26.94 12.38
C PRO A 356 14.88 26.48 12.68
N GLU A 357 15.87 27.24 12.27
CA GLU A 357 17.25 27.08 12.71
C GLU A 357 17.35 27.45 14.21
N LEU A 358 18.07 26.65 14.96
CA LEU A 358 18.24 26.83 16.41
C LEU A 358 19.62 27.40 16.72
N GLY A 359 19.66 28.46 17.53
CA GLY A 359 20.86 28.98 18.15
C GLY A 359 21.28 28.16 19.37
N GLU A 360 22.41 28.53 19.97
CA GLU A 360 22.87 27.96 21.22
C GLU A 360 21.85 28.22 22.36
N ASN A 361 21.54 27.20 23.15
CA ASN A 361 20.55 27.24 24.26
C ASN A 361 19.12 27.60 23.82
N GLU A 362 18.77 27.38 22.57
CA GLU A 362 17.40 27.43 22.08
C GLU A 362 16.80 26.02 22.02
N TYR A 363 15.53 25.91 22.37
CA TYR A 363 14.80 24.65 22.40
C TYR A 363 13.53 24.79 21.58
N LEU A 364 13.19 23.74 20.84
CA LEU A 364 12.02 23.70 19.96
C LEU A 364 11.07 22.56 20.38
N LYS A 365 9.82 22.90 20.61
CA LYS A 365 8.73 21.93 20.66
C LYS A 365 8.01 21.95 19.33
N TYR A 366 8.25 20.90 18.54
CA TYR A 366 7.77 20.80 17.18
C TYR A 366 6.53 19.89 17.11
N PRO A 367 5.49 20.22 16.32
CA PRO A 367 4.32 19.38 16.16
C PRO A 367 4.66 18.10 15.35
N ASP A 368 4.10 16.97 15.79
CA ASP A 368 4.31 15.67 15.12
C ASP A 368 3.65 15.64 13.72
N ASN A 369 2.48 16.31 13.57
CA ASN A 369 1.66 16.33 12.36
C ASN A 369 0.96 17.68 12.22
N THR A 370 0.49 17.99 11.01
CA THR A 370 -0.40 19.10 10.72
C THR A 370 -1.85 18.69 11.02
N SER A 371 -2.54 19.45 11.85
CA SER A 371 -3.92 19.18 12.27
C SER A 371 -4.89 19.33 11.10
N ILE A 372 -5.73 18.31 10.86
CA ILE A 372 -6.83 18.41 9.90
C ILE A 372 -8.04 19.01 10.63
N LEU A 373 -8.45 20.21 10.22
CA LEU A 373 -9.63 20.88 10.81
C LEU A 373 -10.90 20.14 10.43
N SER A 374 -11.03 19.85 9.15
CA SER A 374 -12.16 19.09 8.60
C SER A 374 -11.81 18.47 7.26
N ALA A 375 -12.47 17.37 6.94
CA ALA A 375 -12.47 16.81 5.61
C ALA A 375 -13.87 16.27 5.25
N VAL A 376 -14.26 16.45 3.99
CA VAL A 376 -15.52 15.95 3.44
C VAL A 376 -15.19 15.16 2.19
N LYS A 377 -15.80 13.98 2.06
CA LYS A 377 -15.66 13.12 0.89
C LYS A 377 -17.06 12.72 0.43
N ILE A 378 -17.39 13.01 -0.82
CA ILE A 378 -18.61 12.56 -1.49
C ILE A 378 -18.20 11.52 -2.52
N SER A 379 -18.80 10.36 -2.47
CA SER A 379 -18.48 9.27 -3.40
C SER A 379 -19.72 8.46 -3.76
N GLY A 380 -19.78 7.98 -4.99
CA GLY A 380 -20.88 7.15 -5.44
C GLY A 380 -20.80 6.81 -6.91
N LYS A 381 -21.72 5.94 -7.35
CA LYS A 381 -21.86 5.51 -8.73
C LYS A 381 -23.34 5.41 -9.10
N THR A 382 -23.70 5.90 -10.26
CA THR A 382 -25.07 5.81 -10.77
C THR A 382 -25.30 4.46 -11.48
N SER A 383 -26.54 4.06 -11.66
CA SER A 383 -26.91 2.82 -12.38
C SER A 383 -26.47 2.81 -13.85
N ASN A 384 -26.30 3.99 -14.47
CA ASN A 384 -25.77 4.11 -15.84
C ASN A 384 -24.24 4.17 -15.91
N GLY A 385 -23.52 3.81 -14.83
CA GLY A 385 -22.09 3.64 -14.80
C GLY A 385 -21.27 4.91 -14.56
N LEU A 386 -21.89 6.04 -14.20
CA LEU A 386 -21.15 7.26 -13.83
C LEU A 386 -20.74 7.21 -12.37
N ALA A 387 -19.42 7.08 -12.10
CA ALA A 387 -18.82 7.20 -10.79
C ALA A 387 -18.27 8.61 -10.57
N VAL A 388 -18.50 9.16 -9.38
CA VAL A 388 -18.03 10.49 -8.97
C VAL A 388 -17.43 10.41 -7.58
N GLY A 389 -16.26 11.01 -7.40
CA GLY A 389 -15.61 11.21 -6.12
C GLY A 389 -15.17 12.66 -5.96
N VAL A 390 -15.47 13.29 -4.84
CA VAL A 390 -14.94 14.61 -4.47
C VAL A 390 -14.46 14.54 -3.03
N LEU A 391 -13.23 14.96 -2.79
CA LEU A 391 -12.66 15.12 -1.46
C LEU A 391 -12.17 16.55 -1.29
N GLN A 392 -12.58 17.16 -0.19
CA GLN A 392 -12.09 18.47 0.25
C GLN A 392 -11.58 18.35 1.67
N SER A 393 -10.34 18.79 1.93
CA SER A 393 -9.75 18.83 3.26
C SER A 393 -9.12 20.18 3.55
N LEU A 394 -9.19 20.59 4.80
CA LEU A 394 -8.58 21.81 5.31
C LEU A 394 -7.69 21.46 6.50
N THR A 395 -6.39 21.81 6.40
CA THR A 395 -5.43 21.66 7.50
C THR A 395 -5.14 23.01 8.17
N ALA A 396 -4.84 22.97 9.46
CA ALA A 396 -4.62 24.16 10.27
C ALA A 396 -3.28 24.85 9.97
N ASN A 397 -3.19 26.10 10.39
CA ASN A 397 -1.89 26.72 10.65
C ASN A 397 -1.23 25.98 11.84
N GLU A 398 -0.03 25.42 11.65
CA GLU A 398 0.72 24.81 12.75
C GLU A 398 1.84 25.72 13.24
N ASN A 399 2.00 25.77 14.56
CA ASN A 399 3.05 26.54 15.20
C ASN A 399 3.94 25.63 16.03
N ALA A 400 5.24 25.77 15.87
CA ALA A 400 6.21 25.26 16.82
C ALA A 400 6.42 26.27 17.95
N GLN A 401 6.70 25.79 19.14
CA GLN A 401 7.07 26.64 20.29
C GLN A 401 8.59 26.71 20.39
N LEU A 402 9.17 27.89 20.16
CA LEU A 402 10.59 28.15 20.28
C LEU A 402 10.88 28.87 21.61
N PHE A 403 11.72 28.25 22.43
CA PHE A 403 12.24 28.90 23.65
C PHE A 403 13.62 29.49 23.35
N SER A 404 13.76 30.81 23.59
CA SER A 404 14.96 31.57 23.34
C SER A 404 15.05 32.71 24.34
N GLY A 405 16.21 32.94 24.97
CA GLY A 405 16.42 34.06 25.90
C GLY A 405 15.47 34.07 27.12
N GLY A 406 15.05 32.90 27.61
CA GLY A 406 14.13 32.78 28.76
C GLY A 406 12.65 32.99 28.41
N LYS A 407 12.28 33.12 27.12
CA LYS A 407 10.91 33.34 26.65
C LYS A 407 10.52 32.30 25.60
N THR A 408 9.26 31.90 25.63
CA THR A 408 8.66 31.03 24.60
C THR A 408 7.91 31.92 23.59
N LYS A 409 8.12 31.69 22.30
CA LYS A 409 7.37 32.30 21.18
C LYS A 409 6.84 31.22 20.26
N ASP A 410 5.69 31.45 19.66
CA ASP A 410 5.18 30.60 18.61
C ASP A 410 5.80 31.01 17.26
N VAL A 411 6.22 30.01 16.49
CA VAL A 411 6.76 30.18 15.12
C VAL A 411 5.92 29.30 14.23
N ARG A 412 5.31 29.89 13.21
CA ARG A 412 4.52 29.12 12.24
C ARG A 412 5.41 28.19 11.44
N VAL A 413 5.04 26.92 11.35
CA VAL A 413 5.83 25.89 10.66
C VAL A 413 5.07 25.24 9.50
N GLU A 414 3.75 25.46 9.45
CA GLU A 414 2.90 25.05 8.32
C GLU A 414 1.77 26.06 8.14
N PRO A 415 1.47 26.53 6.90
CA PRO A 415 0.36 27.42 6.64
C PRO A 415 -0.98 26.67 6.60
N LEU A 416 -2.08 27.38 6.79
CA LEU A 416 -3.42 26.90 6.47
C LEU A 416 -3.41 26.39 5.03
N THR A 417 -3.81 25.14 4.80
CA THR A 417 -3.78 24.54 3.46
C THR A 417 -5.10 23.87 3.11
N SER A 418 -5.57 24.12 1.91
CA SER A 418 -6.75 23.51 1.32
C SER A 418 -6.34 22.47 0.29
N PHE A 419 -6.86 21.24 0.42
CA PHE A 419 -6.67 20.14 -0.51
C PHE A 419 -7.99 19.76 -1.15
N THR A 420 -8.03 19.73 -2.48
CA THR A 420 -9.22 19.31 -3.25
C THR A 420 -8.82 18.17 -4.18
N VAL A 421 -9.60 17.11 -4.22
CA VAL A 421 -9.47 16.02 -5.20
C VAL A 421 -10.82 15.74 -5.81
N GLY A 422 -10.93 15.79 -7.13
CA GLY A 422 -12.13 15.46 -7.89
C GLY A 422 -11.87 14.32 -8.87
N ARG A 423 -12.74 13.34 -8.90
CA ARG A 423 -12.67 12.18 -9.81
C ARG A 423 -14.03 11.97 -10.47
N ILE A 424 -14.02 11.75 -11.77
CA ILE A 424 -15.19 11.33 -12.53
C ILE A 424 -14.79 10.18 -13.45
N GLN A 425 -15.63 9.17 -13.55
CA GLN A 425 -15.40 8.03 -14.44
C GLN A 425 -16.73 7.55 -14.99
N GLN A 426 -16.79 7.30 -16.31
CA GLN A 426 -17.96 6.75 -16.98
C GLN A 426 -17.64 5.39 -17.57
N ASP A 427 -18.47 4.42 -17.25
CA ASP A 427 -18.42 3.09 -17.86
C ASP A 427 -19.25 3.03 -19.14
N TYR A 428 -18.77 2.28 -20.10
CA TYR A 428 -19.41 2.03 -21.40
C TYR A 428 -19.39 0.53 -21.71
N LYS A 429 -20.34 0.08 -22.54
CA LYS A 429 -20.38 -1.30 -23.04
C LYS A 429 -20.33 -2.33 -21.92
N GLU A 430 -21.23 -2.19 -20.92
CA GLU A 430 -21.29 -3.10 -19.77
C GLU A 430 -19.94 -3.23 -19.02
N GLY A 431 -19.25 -2.11 -18.87
CA GLY A 431 -17.97 -2.05 -18.18
C GLY A 431 -16.75 -2.55 -18.98
N ASN A 432 -16.90 -2.87 -20.28
CA ASN A 432 -15.76 -3.24 -21.12
C ASN A 432 -14.86 -2.04 -21.46
N SER A 433 -15.37 -0.83 -21.35
CA SER A 433 -14.59 0.39 -21.54
C SER A 433 -14.90 1.39 -20.46
N THR A 434 -13.89 2.15 -20.03
CA THR A 434 -14.03 3.25 -19.07
C THR A 434 -13.27 4.46 -19.55
N LEU A 435 -13.86 5.64 -19.33
CA LEU A 435 -13.19 6.92 -19.51
C LEU A 435 -13.28 7.67 -18.19
N GLY A 436 -12.14 8.12 -17.70
CA GLY A 436 -12.05 8.82 -16.42
C GLY A 436 -11.28 10.13 -16.51
N ALA A 437 -11.50 11.01 -15.55
CA ALA A 437 -10.69 12.20 -15.32
C ALA A 437 -10.52 12.44 -13.82
N ILE A 438 -9.34 12.91 -13.43
CA ILE A 438 -9.01 13.31 -12.06
C ILE A 438 -8.48 14.75 -12.09
N PHE A 439 -8.76 15.48 -11.02
CA PHE A 439 -8.21 16.81 -10.78
C PHE A 439 -7.81 16.91 -9.31
N THR A 440 -6.63 17.49 -9.04
CA THR A 440 -6.20 17.81 -7.67
C THR A 440 -5.77 19.27 -7.57
N ALA A 441 -6.00 19.87 -6.41
CA ALA A 441 -5.56 21.22 -6.11
C ALA A 441 -5.07 21.30 -4.65
N THR A 442 -3.90 21.89 -4.46
CA THR A 442 -3.35 22.25 -3.15
C THR A 442 -3.15 23.75 -3.14
N ASN A 443 -3.76 24.46 -2.19
CA ASN A 443 -3.66 25.89 -2.02
C ASN A 443 -3.18 26.21 -0.61
N ARG A 444 -1.98 26.80 -0.48
CA ARG A 444 -1.38 27.22 0.79
C ARG A 444 -1.57 28.71 1.00
N PHE A 445 -2.12 29.09 2.16
CA PHE A 445 -2.34 30.49 2.55
C PHE A 445 -1.11 31.03 3.28
N ILE A 446 -0.04 31.26 2.53
CA ILE A 446 1.27 31.72 3.02
C ILE A 446 1.20 33.22 3.29
N ASN A 447 1.37 33.62 4.56
CA ASN A 447 1.40 34.99 5.01
C ASN A 447 2.76 35.37 5.63
N ASP A 448 3.56 34.38 6.03
CA ASP A 448 4.86 34.59 6.68
C ASP A 448 5.98 34.49 5.62
N PRO A 449 6.85 35.49 5.47
CA PRO A 449 7.89 35.52 4.40
C PRO A 449 8.84 34.32 4.42
N TYR A 450 9.14 33.77 5.59
CA TYR A 450 10.04 32.62 5.72
C TYR A 450 9.41 31.27 5.28
N LEU A 451 8.08 31.24 5.05
CA LEU A 451 7.39 30.11 4.47
C LEU A 451 7.29 30.18 2.93
N GLU A 452 7.75 31.25 2.33
CA GLU A 452 7.69 31.42 0.85
C GLU A 452 8.56 30.41 0.09
N GLY A 453 9.40 29.65 0.76
CA GLY A 453 10.08 28.49 0.17
C GLY A 453 9.15 27.32 -0.18
N MET A 454 7.89 27.35 0.23
CA MET A 454 6.84 26.37 -0.09
C MET A 454 6.06 26.79 -1.34
N ASN A 455 5.54 25.82 -2.08
CA ASN A 455 4.63 26.07 -3.21
C ASN A 455 3.33 26.72 -2.73
N ARG A 456 2.91 27.80 -3.37
CA ARG A 456 1.66 28.47 -3.02
C ARG A 456 0.45 27.73 -3.57
N ASN A 457 0.50 27.37 -4.86
CA ASN A 457 -0.58 26.62 -5.50
C ASN A 457 0.00 25.48 -6.33
N ALA A 458 -0.61 24.31 -6.25
CA ALA A 458 -0.29 23.16 -7.07
C ALA A 458 -1.59 22.56 -7.64
N PHE A 459 -1.64 22.44 -8.95
CA PHE A 459 -2.76 21.86 -9.68
C PHE A 459 -2.25 20.68 -10.49
N THR A 460 -2.94 19.53 -10.41
CA THR A 460 -2.70 18.41 -11.31
C THR A 460 -4.01 17.93 -11.92
N GLY A 461 -3.93 17.39 -13.11
CA GLY A 461 -5.06 16.78 -13.78
C GLY A 461 -4.62 15.57 -14.58
N GLY A 462 -5.53 14.59 -14.72
CA GLY A 462 -5.28 13.40 -15.52
C GLY A 462 -6.54 12.91 -16.20
N ILE A 463 -6.35 12.21 -17.32
CA ILE A 463 -7.39 11.50 -18.06
C ILE A 463 -6.92 10.07 -18.23
N ASP A 464 -7.81 9.11 -18.02
CA ASP A 464 -7.56 7.69 -18.22
C ASP A 464 -8.62 7.04 -19.09
N PHE A 465 -8.20 6.11 -19.91
CA PHE A 465 -9.05 5.33 -20.77
C PHE A 465 -8.63 3.86 -20.73
N LEU A 466 -9.56 2.98 -20.35
CA LEU A 466 -9.38 1.53 -20.42
C LEU A 466 -10.40 0.95 -21.38
N THR A 467 -9.99 0.06 -22.25
CA THR A 467 -10.91 -0.77 -23.04
C THR A 467 -10.43 -2.21 -23.13
N GLN A 468 -11.39 -3.12 -23.09
CA GLN A 468 -11.15 -4.56 -23.14
C GLN A 468 -12.01 -5.17 -24.25
N TRP A 469 -11.49 -6.24 -24.92
CA TRP A 469 -12.19 -6.91 -26.02
C TRP A 469 -11.92 -8.42 -26.03
N LYS A 470 -12.63 -9.16 -26.89
CA LYS A 470 -12.60 -10.64 -26.98
C LYS A 470 -12.83 -11.26 -25.59
N GLU A 471 -14.01 -11.02 -25.00
CA GLU A 471 -14.35 -11.53 -23.65
C GLU A 471 -13.31 -11.07 -22.60
N LYS A 472 -12.87 -9.82 -22.71
CA LYS A 472 -11.90 -9.17 -21.82
C LYS A 472 -10.51 -9.84 -21.79
N LYS A 473 -10.18 -10.67 -22.79
CA LYS A 473 -8.85 -11.28 -22.90
C LYS A 473 -7.75 -10.27 -23.16
N TYR A 474 -8.05 -9.25 -23.96
CA TYR A 474 -7.09 -8.20 -24.34
C TYR A 474 -7.56 -6.87 -23.79
N PHE A 475 -6.59 -6.00 -23.52
CA PHE A 475 -6.88 -4.66 -23.01
C PHE A 475 -5.93 -3.61 -23.61
N LEU A 476 -6.41 -2.35 -23.60
CA LEU A 476 -5.64 -1.13 -23.80
C LEU A 476 -5.95 -0.22 -22.62
N ASP A 477 -4.91 0.21 -21.88
CA ASP A 477 -4.96 1.21 -20.82
C ASP A 477 -4.10 2.42 -21.23
N ALA A 478 -4.70 3.59 -21.31
CA ALA A 478 -4.03 4.82 -21.69
C ALA A 478 -4.29 5.90 -20.64
N LYS A 479 -3.24 6.59 -20.22
CA LYS A 479 -3.31 7.67 -19.23
C LYS A 479 -2.50 8.87 -19.71
N PHE A 480 -3.03 10.06 -19.42
CA PHE A 480 -2.32 11.30 -19.63
C PHE A 480 -2.50 12.20 -18.42
N ILE A 481 -1.44 12.85 -17.97
CA ILE A 481 -1.41 13.73 -16.80
C ILE A 481 -0.71 15.05 -17.11
N GLY A 482 -1.08 16.09 -16.39
CA GLY A 482 -0.41 17.38 -16.41
C GLY A 482 -0.40 18.03 -15.05
N SER A 483 0.61 18.84 -14.78
CA SER A 483 0.74 19.61 -13.54
C SER A 483 1.14 21.05 -13.80
N ALA A 484 0.69 21.95 -12.92
CA ALA A 484 1.05 23.37 -12.90
C ALA A 484 1.21 23.83 -11.45
N ILE A 485 2.42 24.20 -11.08
CA ILE A 485 2.81 24.62 -9.75
C ILE A 485 3.21 26.08 -9.78
N SER A 486 2.80 26.88 -8.80
CA SER A 486 3.21 28.28 -8.66
C SER A 486 3.60 28.60 -7.22
N GLY A 487 4.55 29.52 -7.10
CA GLY A 487 5.08 29.97 -5.82
C GLY A 487 6.06 31.12 -5.99
N SER A 488 6.80 31.43 -4.96
CA SER A 488 7.93 32.36 -5.03
C SER A 488 9.04 31.80 -5.95
N ALA A 489 10.02 32.62 -6.28
CA ALA A 489 11.19 32.15 -7.01
C ALA A 489 11.97 31.10 -6.22
N ASP A 490 12.04 31.23 -4.89
CA ASP A 490 12.71 30.26 -4.01
C ASP A 490 11.96 28.93 -3.98
N ALA A 491 10.63 28.92 -3.87
CA ALA A 491 9.82 27.70 -3.93
C ALA A 491 10.05 26.91 -5.23
N ILE A 492 10.01 27.59 -6.36
CA ILE A 492 10.20 26.96 -7.67
C ILE A 492 11.67 26.56 -7.89
N SER A 493 12.63 27.32 -7.33
CA SER A 493 14.04 26.93 -7.31
C SER A 493 14.24 25.62 -6.54
N ASN A 494 13.64 25.49 -5.35
CA ASN A 494 13.68 24.26 -4.54
C ASN A 494 13.15 23.05 -5.33
N LEU A 495 12.04 23.22 -6.06
CA LEU A 495 11.51 22.16 -6.92
C LEU A 495 12.48 21.79 -8.04
N GLN A 496 13.07 22.76 -8.73
CA GLN A 496 14.02 22.53 -9.82
C GLN A 496 15.27 21.77 -9.32
N LEU A 497 15.72 22.06 -8.10
CA LEU A 497 16.91 21.45 -7.49
C LEU A 497 16.62 20.13 -6.76
N SER A 498 15.33 19.75 -6.60
CA SER A 498 14.92 18.57 -5.84
C SER A 498 15.43 17.25 -6.43
N SER A 499 15.48 16.20 -5.60
CA SER A 499 15.89 14.84 -5.98
C SER A 499 15.06 14.25 -7.13
N ALA A 500 13.84 14.75 -7.33
CA ALA A 500 12.96 14.29 -8.40
C ALA A 500 13.49 14.65 -9.80
N ARG A 501 14.29 15.73 -9.97
CA ARG A 501 14.65 16.25 -11.31
C ARG A 501 16.07 16.76 -11.49
N TYR A 502 16.70 17.41 -10.50
CA TYR A 502 18.06 17.96 -10.56
C TYR A 502 18.36 18.81 -11.81
N TYR A 503 17.68 19.94 -11.99
CA TYR A 503 17.91 20.86 -13.13
C TYR A 503 19.32 21.44 -13.20
N GLN A 504 20.06 21.43 -12.07
CA GLN A 504 21.44 21.89 -11.98
C GLN A 504 22.48 20.94 -12.60
N ARG A 505 22.06 19.75 -13.09
CA ARG A 505 22.97 18.78 -13.71
C ARG A 505 23.71 19.38 -14.90
N PRO A 506 25.07 19.41 -14.89
CA PRO A 506 25.84 20.07 -15.93
C PRO A 506 25.83 19.34 -17.29
N ASP A 507 25.50 18.04 -17.28
CA ASP A 507 25.45 17.17 -18.46
C ASP A 507 24.05 16.99 -19.08
N ALA A 508 23.04 17.62 -18.49
CA ALA A 508 21.66 17.53 -18.94
C ALA A 508 21.23 18.77 -19.73
N GLY A 509 21.73 18.92 -20.95
CA GLY A 509 21.52 20.10 -21.79
C GLY A 509 20.06 20.42 -22.15
N HIS A 510 19.13 19.49 -21.89
CA HIS A 510 17.70 19.70 -22.04
C HIS A 510 17.03 20.27 -20.79
N LEU A 511 17.73 20.33 -19.65
CA LEU A 511 17.27 20.94 -18.40
C LEU A 511 17.85 22.34 -18.31
N ASN A 512 17.00 23.31 -17.98
CA ASN A 512 17.41 24.70 -17.83
C ASN A 512 16.97 25.22 -16.47
N TYR A 513 17.92 25.26 -15.51
CA TYR A 513 17.72 25.85 -14.21
C TYR A 513 17.57 27.38 -14.32
N ASP A 514 16.43 27.88 -13.85
CA ASP A 514 16.16 29.33 -13.81
C ASP A 514 15.76 29.72 -12.38
N PRO A 515 16.64 30.38 -11.61
CA PRO A 515 16.40 30.79 -10.24
C PRO A 515 15.33 31.88 -10.09
N LYS A 516 14.88 32.51 -11.18
CA LYS A 516 13.83 33.54 -11.17
C LYS A 516 12.44 33.00 -11.53
N ARG A 517 12.35 31.74 -11.87
CA ARG A 517 11.11 31.10 -12.26
C ARG A 517 10.13 31.04 -11.09
N THR A 518 8.86 31.43 -11.32
CA THR A 518 7.79 31.40 -10.32
C THR A 518 6.70 30.36 -10.63
N GLN A 519 6.87 29.62 -11.74
CA GLN A 519 5.95 28.56 -12.15
C GLN A 519 6.73 27.38 -12.73
N LEU A 520 6.27 26.17 -12.45
CA LEU A 520 6.76 24.92 -13.04
C LEU A 520 5.58 24.12 -13.58
N SER A 521 5.66 23.71 -14.85
CA SER A 521 4.62 22.90 -15.47
C SER A 521 5.23 21.69 -16.18
N GLY A 522 4.50 20.60 -16.17
CA GLY A 522 4.93 19.38 -16.83
C GLY A 522 3.78 18.48 -17.22
N GLN A 523 4.09 17.41 -17.95
CA GLN A 523 3.15 16.41 -18.41
C GLN A 523 3.79 15.03 -18.39
N GLY A 524 2.92 14.01 -18.32
CA GLY A 524 3.30 12.61 -18.39
C GLY A 524 2.17 11.76 -18.93
N GLY A 525 2.42 10.48 -19.09
CA GLY A 525 1.40 9.55 -19.51
C GLY A 525 1.90 8.12 -19.54
N SER A 526 0.99 7.18 -19.72
CA SER A 526 1.31 5.79 -20.02
C SER A 526 0.39 5.22 -21.08
N LEU A 527 0.89 4.25 -21.81
CA LEU A 527 0.14 3.44 -22.75
C LEU A 527 0.52 1.98 -22.55
N LYS A 528 -0.46 1.17 -22.12
CA LYS A 528 -0.29 -0.27 -21.88
C LYS A 528 -1.24 -1.06 -22.75
N VAL A 529 -0.75 -2.08 -23.42
CA VAL A 529 -1.54 -3.03 -24.19
C VAL A 529 -1.14 -4.45 -23.81
N GLY A 530 -2.09 -5.36 -23.75
CA GLY A 530 -1.76 -6.72 -23.37
C GLY A 530 -2.89 -7.72 -23.46
N LYS A 531 -2.55 -8.95 -23.08
CA LYS A 531 -3.45 -10.07 -22.85
C LYS A 531 -3.48 -10.36 -21.35
N GLY A 532 -4.59 -10.06 -20.68
CA GLY A 532 -4.73 -10.13 -19.23
C GLY A 532 -5.32 -11.43 -18.70
N SER A 533 -5.80 -12.35 -19.57
CA SER A 533 -6.41 -13.61 -19.14
C SER A 533 -5.88 -14.81 -19.95
N GLY A 534 -6.17 -16.02 -19.48
CA GLY A 534 -5.59 -17.26 -19.98
C GLY A 534 -4.35 -17.69 -19.20
N LEU A 535 -3.79 -18.85 -19.54
CA LEU A 535 -2.56 -19.36 -18.91
C LEU A 535 -1.33 -18.58 -19.36
N PHE A 536 -1.30 -18.13 -20.62
CA PHE A 536 -0.27 -17.25 -21.17
C PHE A 536 -0.76 -15.81 -21.20
N ARG A 537 -0.01 -14.90 -20.58
CA ARG A 537 -0.32 -13.48 -20.50
C ARG A 537 0.89 -12.67 -20.93
N PHE A 538 0.65 -11.51 -21.50
CA PHE A 538 1.69 -10.55 -21.82
C PHE A 538 1.18 -9.13 -21.76
N SER A 539 2.06 -8.17 -21.51
CA SER A 539 1.80 -6.74 -21.66
C SER A 539 3.03 -5.98 -22.13
N GLU A 540 2.76 -4.90 -22.82
CA GLU A 540 3.73 -3.90 -23.24
C GLU A 540 3.28 -2.55 -22.75
N GLU A 541 4.14 -1.82 -22.05
CA GLU A 541 3.84 -0.51 -21.50
C GLU A 541 4.94 0.49 -21.83
N ILE A 542 4.56 1.71 -22.16
CA ILE A 542 5.44 2.86 -22.22
C ILE A 542 4.92 3.93 -21.27
N THR A 543 5.80 4.44 -20.41
CA THR A 543 5.50 5.52 -19.48
C THR A 543 6.48 6.67 -19.72
N TRP A 544 5.99 7.91 -19.66
CA TRP A 544 6.86 9.09 -19.76
C TRP A 544 6.49 10.15 -18.73
N LYS A 545 7.49 10.84 -18.22
CA LYS A 545 7.39 11.95 -17.26
C LYS A 545 8.31 13.06 -17.70
N SER A 546 7.74 14.22 -18.09
CA SER A 546 8.55 15.38 -18.47
C SER A 546 9.30 15.95 -17.27
N PRO A 547 10.42 16.70 -17.48
CA PRO A 547 11.22 17.25 -16.38
C PRO A 547 10.43 18.14 -15.42
N GLY A 548 9.47 18.93 -15.94
CA GLY A 548 8.65 19.84 -15.13
C GLY A 548 7.44 19.23 -14.45
N LEU A 549 7.19 17.93 -14.61
CA LEU A 549 6.08 17.26 -13.93
C LEU A 549 6.31 17.24 -12.41
N GLU A 550 5.32 17.64 -11.64
CA GLU A 550 5.33 17.64 -10.17
C GLU A 550 3.99 17.19 -9.63
N LEU A 551 4.01 16.19 -8.72
CA LEU A 551 2.82 15.59 -8.13
C LEU A 551 2.82 15.65 -6.60
N ASN A 552 3.97 15.93 -5.95
CA ASN A 552 4.18 15.67 -4.53
C ASN A 552 3.43 16.60 -3.56
N ASP A 553 2.71 17.61 -4.04
CA ASP A 553 1.87 18.45 -3.18
C ASP A 553 0.66 17.68 -2.59
N VAL A 554 0.07 16.75 -3.36
CA VAL A 554 -1.01 15.86 -2.90
C VAL A 554 -0.88 14.43 -3.44
N GLY A 555 0.03 14.20 -4.36
CA GLY A 555 0.37 12.92 -4.95
C GLY A 555 1.71 12.38 -4.45
N PHE A 556 2.25 11.40 -5.20
CA PHE A 556 3.56 10.82 -4.94
C PHE A 556 4.28 10.55 -6.26
N MET A 557 5.52 11.02 -6.36
CA MET A 557 6.41 10.77 -7.49
C MET A 557 7.86 10.92 -7.02
N GLN A 558 8.68 9.89 -7.25
CA GLN A 558 10.10 9.94 -6.92
C GLN A 558 10.95 10.59 -8.03
N MET A 559 10.61 10.34 -9.29
CA MET A 559 11.41 10.77 -10.43
C MET A 559 10.57 11.38 -11.56
N ALA A 560 10.98 12.54 -12.05
CA ALA A 560 10.62 13.12 -13.34
C ALA A 560 11.77 12.91 -14.35
N ASP A 561 11.68 13.52 -15.52
CA ASP A 561 12.70 13.45 -16.57
C ASP A 561 13.01 12.02 -17.01
N ARG A 562 11.96 11.23 -17.33
CA ARG A 562 12.09 9.80 -17.60
C ARG A 562 11.14 9.31 -18.69
N VAL A 563 11.62 8.40 -19.51
CA VAL A 563 10.83 7.52 -20.39
C VAL A 563 11.21 6.09 -20.07
N GLU A 564 10.20 5.25 -19.87
CA GLU A 564 10.35 3.85 -19.51
C GLU A 564 9.47 2.98 -20.43
N GLN A 565 10.04 1.91 -20.92
CA GLN A 565 9.34 0.89 -21.69
C GLN A 565 9.46 -0.44 -20.95
N GLU A 566 8.35 -1.15 -20.80
CA GLU A 566 8.29 -2.41 -20.07
C GLU A 566 7.56 -3.48 -20.89
N THR A 567 8.15 -4.67 -20.95
CA THR A 567 7.53 -5.87 -21.49
C THR A 567 7.40 -6.91 -20.40
N GLU A 568 6.21 -7.44 -20.20
CA GLU A 568 5.95 -8.53 -19.27
C GLU A 568 5.37 -9.74 -20.02
N ILE A 569 5.90 -10.93 -19.76
CA ILE A 569 5.41 -12.21 -20.29
C ILE A 569 5.32 -13.17 -19.12
N SER A 570 4.18 -13.85 -18.97
CA SER A 570 3.97 -14.81 -17.89
C SER A 570 3.17 -16.04 -18.35
N TYR A 571 3.48 -17.18 -17.74
CA TYR A 571 2.79 -18.44 -17.96
C TYR A 571 2.44 -19.07 -16.60
N PHE A 572 1.18 -19.49 -16.46
CA PHE A 572 0.61 -20.02 -15.23
C PHE A 572 0.11 -21.45 -15.45
N VAL A 573 0.30 -22.30 -14.44
CA VAL A 573 -0.33 -23.62 -14.37
C VAL A 573 -1.07 -23.71 -13.02
N ASN A 574 -2.40 -23.69 -13.09
CA ASN A 574 -3.30 -23.57 -11.94
C ASN A 574 -3.95 -24.91 -11.54
N LYS A 575 -3.38 -26.02 -11.94
CA LYS A 575 -3.86 -27.37 -11.62
C LYS A 575 -2.69 -28.27 -11.23
N PRO A 576 -2.92 -29.30 -10.43
CA PRO A 576 -1.86 -30.23 -10.05
C PRO A 576 -1.23 -30.93 -11.28
N VAL A 577 0.09 -30.86 -11.38
CA VAL A 577 0.89 -31.53 -12.41
C VAL A 577 2.15 -32.10 -11.77
N SER A 578 2.32 -33.41 -11.83
CA SER A 578 3.45 -34.13 -11.23
C SER A 578 3.55 -33.83 -9.71
N ILE A 579 4.66 -33.29 -9.25
CA ILE A 579 4.92 -32.93 -7.84
C ILE A 579 4.41 -31.53 -7.48
N PHE A 580 3.97 -30.73 -8.47
CA PHE A 580 3.52 -29.36 -8.27
C PHE A 580 1.99 -29.30 -8.15
N ARG A 581 1.51 -28.51 -7.24
CA ARG A 581 0.11 -28.11 -7.10
C ARG A 581 -0.22 -27.00 -8.10
N THR A 582 0.61 -25.97 -8.13
CA THR A 582 0.58 -24.86 -9.10
C THR A 582 2.00 -24.38 -9.38
N TYR A 583 2.22 -23.77 -10.53
CA TYR A 583 3.45 -23.02 -10.77
C TYR A 583 3.24 -21.88 -11.76
N SER A 584 4.12 -20.89 -11.68
CA SER A 584 4.19 -19.81 -12.66
C SER A 584 5.64 -19.49 -13.02
N VAL A 585 5.84 -19.01 -14.23
CA VAL A 585 7.11 -18.46 -14.71
C VAL A 585 6.84 -17.16 -15.44
N GLY A 586 7.74 -16.20 -15.30
CA GLY A 586 7.60 -14.88 -15.94
C GLY A 586 8.93 -14.28 -16.33
N ILE A 587 8.88 -13.43 -17.34
CA ILE A 587 9.97 -12.58 -17.77
C ILE A 587 9.43 -11.15 -17.78
N HIS A 588 10.13 -10.25 -17.11
CA HIS A 588 9.91 -8.82 -17.19
C HIS A 588 11.18 -8.15 -17.71
N GLN A 589 11.04 -7.28 -18.70
CA GLN A 589 12.13 -6.52 -19.29
C GLN A 589 11.76 -5.05 -19.27
N SER A 590 12.70 -4.17 -18.91
CA SER A 590 12.52 -2.73 -18.99
C SER A 590 13.71 -2.04 -19.66
N ASN A 591 13.43 -0.93 -20.35
CA ASN A 591 14.41 0.01 -20.88
C ASN A 591 14.11 1.41 -20.38
N ASN A 592 15.14 2.14 -20.01
CA ASN A 592 15.03 3.47 -19.41
C ASN A 592 15.82 4.50 -20.20
N TRP A 593 15.23 5.68 -20.36
CA TRP A 593 15.83 6.87 -20.96
C TRP A 593 15.48 8.11 -20.13
N ASP A 594 16.30 9.16 -20.22
CA ASP A 594 15.83 10.48 -19.83
C ASP A 594 14.81 11.04 -20.84
N TYR A 595 14.16 12.14 -20.54
CA TYR A 595 13.12 12.72 -21.42
C TYR A 595 13.69 13.25 -22.76
N ASN A 596 15.01 13.44 -22.89
CA ASN A 596 15.69 13.75 -24.14
C ASN A 596 16.13 12.48 -24.92
N MET A 597 15.67 11.30 -24.49
CA MET A 597 15.97 9.99 -25.11
C MET A 597 17.45 9.57 -25.02
N ASN A 598 18.18 10.07 -24.02
CA ASN A 598 19.47 9.49 -23.69
C ASN A 598 19.25 8.19 -22.92
N TYR A 599 19.81 7.10 -23.46
CA TYR A 599 19.65 5.77 -22.85
C TYR A 599 20.36 5.70 -21.50
N GLU A 600 19.66 5.20 -20.49
CA GLU A 600 20.18 5.00 -19.15
C GLU A 600 20.57 3.54 -18.88
N ASN A 601 19.63 2.59 -18.98
CA ASN A 601 19.89 1.17 -18.76
C ASN A 601 18.75 0.27 -19.29
N SER A 602 19.03 -1.04 -19.32
CA SER A 602 18.01 -2.10 -19.45
C SER A 602 18.07 -3.04 -18.25
N SER A 603 16.92 -3.59 -17.89
CA SER A 603 16.78 -4.61 -16.85
C SER A 603 16.00 -5.81 -17.33
N PHE A 604 16.39 -6.99 -16.89
CA PHE A 604 15.75 -8.27 -17.21
C PHE A 604 15.52 -9.04 -15.91
N PHE A 605 14.27 -9.38 -15.62
CA PHE A 605 13.87 -10.19 -14.49
C PHE A 605 13.31 -11.51 -15.00
N PHE A 606 13.83 -12.59 -14.49
CA PHE A 606 13.19 -13.91 -14.57
C PHE A 606 12.60 -14.24 -13.20
N THR A 607 11.31 -14.52 -13.16
CA THR A 607 10.58 -14.85 -11.94
C THR A 607 9.92 -16.21 -12.06
N SER A 608 9.85 -16.94 -10.95
CA SER A 608 9.09 -18.19 -10.91
C SER A 608 8.55 -18.44 -9.50
N ALA A 609 7.43 -19.16 -9.42
CA ALA A 609 6.85 -19.60 -8.16
C ALA A 609 6.32 -21.02 -8.33
N PHE A 610 6.65 -21.89 -7.40
CA PHE A 610 6.28 -23.31 -7.38
C PHE A 610 5.63 -23.64 -6.04
N GLN A 611 4.40 -24.15 -6.06
CA GLN A 611 3.79 -24.76 -4.90
C GLN A 611 3.75 -26.27 -5.08
N PHE A 612 4.31 -27.01 -4.14
CA PHE A 612 4.33 -28.48 -4.16
C PHE A 612 3.01 -29.06 -3.63
N LEU A 613 2.75 -30.35 -3.93
CA LEU A 613 1.57 -31.06 -3.45
C LEU A 613 1.47 -31.08 -1.91
N ASN A 614 2.58 -31.05 -1.18
CA ASN A 614 2.64 -30.93 0.27
C ASN A 614 2.44 -29.49 0.78
N ARG A 615 2.14 -28.55 -0.11
CA ARG A 615 1.89 -27.11 0.15
C ARG A 615 3.12 -26.30 0.60
N TRP A 616 4.32 -26.88 0.51
CA TRP A 616 5.51 -26.06 0.54
C TRP A 616 5.64 -25.25 -0.73
N GLY A 617 6.26 -24.08 -0.63
CA GLY A 617 6.48 -23.24 -1.81
C GLY A 617 7.92 -22.78 -1.90
N ILE A 618 8.37 -22.57 -3.15
CA ILE A 618 9.63 -21.89 -3.46
C ILE A 618 9.40 -20.89 -4.59
N ALA A 619 10.04 -19.75 -4.51
CA ALA A 619 9.97 -18.70 -5.54
C ALA A 619 11.39 -18.14 -5.80
N PRO A 620 12.17 -18.76 -6.70
CA PRO A 620 13.42 -18.21 -7.16
C PRO A 620 13.19 -17.11 -8.18
N SER A 621 14.01 -16.05 -8.13
CA SER A 621 14.07 -15.02 -9.16
C SER A 621 15.51 -14.58 -9.42
N VAL A 622 15.76 -14.12 -10.65
CA VAL A 622 17.04 -13.58 -11.09
C VAL A 622 16.80 -12.27 -11.80
N HIS A 623 17.58 -11.27 -11.44
CA HIS A 623 17.61 -9.96 -12.09
C HIS A 623 18.99 -9.72 -12.70
N TYR A 624 19.01 -9.16 -13.91
CA TYR A 624 20.20 -8.63 -14.56
C TYR A 624 19.93 -7.22 -15.06
N GLY A 625 20.72 -6.26 -14.58
CA GLY A 625 20.77 -4.90 -15.08
C GLY A 625 22.04 -4.66 -15.90
N THR A 626 21.90 -4.02 -17.05
CA THR A 626 23.07 -3.59 -17.86
C THR A 626 23.82 -2.46 -17.17
N ASP A 627 24.97 -2.05 -17.72
CA ASP A 627 25.61 -0.80 -17.29
C ASP A 627 24.59 0.34 -17.28
N TRP A 628 24.62 1.15 -16.21
CA TRP A 628 23.63 2.18 -15.96
C TRP A 628 24.27 3.56 -15.92
N LEU A 629 23.80 4.45 -16.79
CA LEU A 629 24.12 5.87 -16.70
C LEU A 629 23.29 6.51 -15.60
N ASN A 630 23.79 6.46 -14.35
CA ASN A 630 23.05 6.93 -13.17
C ASN A 630 23.10 8.47 -13.07
N THR A 631 21.97 9.09 -13.31
CA THR A 631 21.78 10.55 -13.30
C THR A 631 21.59 11.14 -11.89
N ARG A 632 21.61 10.32 -10.82
CA ARG A 632 21.17 10.72 -9.47
C ARG A 632 22.21 10.48 -8.37
N ILE A 633 23.21 9.65 -8.61
CA ILE A 633 24.20 9.27 -7.58
C ILE A 633 24.95 10.50 -7.02
N LEU A 634 25.18 11.54 -7.82
CA LEU A 634 25.84 12.78 -7.39
C LEU A 634 24.86 13.87 -6.91
N ARG A 635 23.58 13.56 -6.77
CA ARG A 635 22.55 14.48 -6.24
C ARG A 635 22.58 15.88 -6.90
N GLY A 636 22.61 15.91 -8.23
CA GLY A 636 22.66 17.13 -9.05
C GLY A 636 24.00 17.38 -9.77
N GLY A 637 24.94 16.46 -9.65
CA GLY A 637 26.15 16.41 -10.49
C GLY A 637 25.91 15.69 -11.81
N GLN A 638 27.00 15.50 -12.58
CA GLN A 638 26.95 14.76 -13.84
C GLN A 638 26.53 13.29 -13.64
N ALA A 639 25.93 12.69 -14.65
CA ALA A 639 25.59 11.27 -14.62
C ALA A 639 26.85 10.40 -14.59
N VAL A 640 26.84 9.37 -13.77
CA VAL A 640 27.95 8.42 -13.59
C VAL A 640 27.59 7.08 -14.21
N LEU A 641 28.47 6.54 -15.02
CA LEU A 641 28.30 5.19 -15.55
C LEU A 641 28.58 4.19 -14.42
N ILE A 642 27.61 3.31 -14.15
CA ILE A 642 27.68 2.28 -13.10
C ILE A 642 27.70 0.91 -13.77
N PRO A 643 28.56 -0.04 -13.29
CA PRO A 643 28.66 -1.37 -13.85
C PRO A 643 27.35 -2.18 -13.76
N ALA A 644 27.19 -3.09 -14.71
CA ALA A 644 26.10 -4.06 -14.75
C ALA A 644 25.97 -4.84 -13.43
N ILE A 645 24.74 -5.24 -13.11
CA ILE A 645 24.40 -5.87 -11.83
C ILE A 645 23.64 -7.18 -12.01
N TRP A 646 23.90 -8.15 -11.15
CA TRP A 646 23.17 -9.40 -11.02
C TRP A 646 22.59 -9.51 -9.63
N GLU A 647 21.34 -9.91 -9.53
CA GLU A 647 20.68 -10.26 -8.28
C GLU A 647 20.03 -11.62 -8.40
N GLY A 648 20.22 -12.48 -7.39
CA GLY A 648 19.48 -13.72 -7.19
C GLY A 648 18.69 -13.64 -5.90
N ASN A 649 17.41 -14.00 -5.94
CA ASN A 649 16.54 -14.06 -4.76
C ASN A 649 15.86 -15.43 -4.70
N LEU A 650 15.77 -15.98 -3.49
CA LEU A 650 15.07 -17.23 -3.20
C LEU A 650 14.14 -17.03 -2.00
N MET A 651 12.85 -17.22 -2.21
CA MET A 651 11.87 -17.32 -1.14
C MET A 651 11.43 -18.78 -0.99
N ALA A 652 11.19 -19.21 0.24
CA ALA A 652 10.66 -20.54 0.54
C ALA A 652 9.72 -20.48 1.75
N HIS A 653 8.67 -21.27 1.71
CA HIS A 653 7.76 -21.41 2.85
C HIS A 653 7.31 -22.86 3.03
N THR A 654 7.04 -23.22 4.30
CA THR A 654 6.40 -24.50 4.64
C THR A 654 4.88 -24.32 4.58
N ASP A 655 4.12 -25.40 4.85
CA ASP A 655 2.65 -25.36 4.86
C ASP A 655 2.11 -24.42 5.95
N VAL A 656 1.55 -23.28 5.54
CA VAL A 656 1.03 -22.23 6.43
C VAL A 656 -0.26 -22.62 7.16
N SER A 657 -0.93 -23.72 6.76
CA SER A 657 -2.11 -24.24 7.47
C SER A 657 -1.74 -24.95 8.78
N LYS A 658 -0.45 -25.31 8.95
CA LYS A 658 0.04 -26.01 10.14
C LYS A 658 0.16 -25.09 11.35
N LYS A 659 0.17 -25.70 12.55
CA LYS A 659 0.42 -24.95 13.81
C LYS A 659 1.81 -24.35 13.91
N PHE A 660 2.77 -24.85 13.15
CA PHE A 660 4.11 -24.30 13.01
C PHE A 660 4.47 -24.22 11.54
N PHE A 661 4.89 -23.04 11.11
CA PHE A 661 5.37 -22.82 9.76
C PHE A 661 6.48 -21.77 9.72
N VAL A 662 7.28 -21.84 8.66
CA VAL A 662 8.46 -20.98 8.47
C VAL A 662 8.42 -20.38 7.08
N ASN A 663 8.74 -19.09 6.98
CA ASN A 663 9.05 -18.38 5.76
C ASN A 663 10.53 -18.00 5.77
N LEU A 664 11.23 -18.24 4.67
CA LEU A 664 12.64 -17.92 4.49
C LEU A 664 12.81 -17.07 3.24
N SER A 665 13.68 -16.07 3.30
CA SER A 665 14.13 -15.31 2.14
C SER A 665 15.64 -15.14 2.18
N ALA A 666 16.29 -15.28 1.03
CA ALA A 666 17.71 -15.03 0.86
C ALA A 666 17.93 -14.31 -0.46
N SER A 667 18.68 -13.21 -0.45
CA SER A 667 19.05 -12.50 -1.66
C SER A 667 20.55 -12.22 -1.69
N LYS A 668 21.11 -12.21 -2.89
CA LYS A 668 22.46 -11.78 -3.16
C LYS A 668 22.49 -10.95 -4.43
N GLU A 669 23.01 -9.75 -4.30
CA GLU A 669 23.20 -8.79 -5.37
C GLU A 669 24.68 -8.52 -5.53
N LYS A 670 25.17 -8.42 -6.79
CA LYS A 670 26.56 -8.14 -7.09
C LYS A 670 26.68 -7.35 -8.40
N ALA A 671 27.25 -6.15 -8.34
CA ALA A 671 27.66 -5.38 -9.51
C ALA A 671 29.09 -5.73 -9.97
N GLY A 672 29.36 -5.45 -11.24
CA GLY A 672 30.71 -5.54 -11.80
C GLY A 672 31.70 -4.66 -11.05
N GLU A 673 32.99 -4.89 -11.25
CA GLU A 673 34.11 -4.10 -10.69
C GLU A 673 34.02 -3.98 -9.13
N ASN A 674 33.33 -4.87 -8.46
CA ASN A 674 33.01 -4.81 -7.03
C ASN A 674 32.37 -3.46 -6.62
N HIS A 675 31.66 -2.80 -7.56
CA HIS A 675 30.99 -1.54 -7.30
C HIS A 675 29.97 -1.66 -6.15
N PHE A 676 29.14 -2.70 -6.20
CA PHE A 676 28.14 -2.97 -5.18
C PHE A 676 28.02 -4.46 -4.88
N THR A 677 27.83 -4.80 -3.60
CA THR A 677 27.46 -6.16 -3.18
C THR A 677 26.50 -6.07 -2.00
N SER A 678 25.35 -6.71 -2.12
CA SER A 678 24.40 -6.90 -1.02
C SER A 678 24.15 -8.38 -0.78
N THR A 679 24.01 -8.77 0.49
CA THR A 679 23.55 -10.09 0.88
C THR A 679 22.55 -9.94 2.02
N SER A 680 21.33 -10.45 1.83
CA SER A 680 20.28 -10.36 2.82
C SER A 680 19.70 -11.74 3.13
N TYR A 681 19.34 -11.96 4.39
CA TYR A 681 18.67 -13.15 4.88
C TYR A 681 17.53 -12.75 5.79
N GLU A 682 16.39 -13.37 5.60
CA GLU A 682 15.22 -13.21 6.47
C GLU A 682 14.64 -14.58 6.81
N ALA A 683 14.30 -14.78 8.07
CA ALA A 683 13.60 -15.97 8.53
C ALA A 683 12.48 -15.58 9.49
N THR A 684 11.26 -16.02 9.20
CA THR A 684 10.10 -15.83 10.05
C THR A 684 9.53 -17.19 10.46
N ALA A 685 9.48 -17.46 11.75
CA ALA A 685 8.84 -18.63 12.33
C ALA A 685 7.53 -18.21 13.02
N THR A 686 6.44 -18.90 12.71
CA THR A 686 5.14 -18.69 13.34
C THR A 686 4.65 -19.95 14.01
N VAL A 687 4.14 -19.83 15.23
CA VAL A 687 3.58 -20.90 16.05
C VAL A 687 2.17 -20.52 16.50
N VAL A 688 1.23 -21.44 16.33
CA VAL A 688 -0.15 -21.34 16.80
C VAL A 688 -0.40 -22.47 17.80
N PRO A 689 0.01 -22.31 19.08
CA PRO A 689 -0.08 -23.39 20.08
C PRO A 689 -1.53 -23.85 20.28
N TYR A 690 -2.44 -22.88 20.32
CA TYR A 690 -3.90 -23.07 20.39
C TYR A 690 -4.61 -21.90 19.68
N ASN A 691 -5.87 -22.11 19.29
CA ASN A 691 -6.59 -21.20 18.39
C ASN A 691 -6.53 -19.71 18.76
N PRO A 692 -6.64 -19.28 20.03
CA PRO A 692 -6.55 -17.89 20.43
C PRO A 692 -5.16 -17.27 20.37
N LEU A 693 -4.07 -18.06 20.32
CA LEU A 693 -2.71 -17.52 20.46
C LEU A 693 -1.86 -17.78 19.22
N ARG A 694 -1.31 -16.72 18.67
CA ARG A 694 -0.30 -16.74 17.61
C ARG A 694 0.96 -16.03 18.06
N LEU A 695 2.10 -16.67 17.89
CA LEU A 695 3.42 -16.14 18.18
C LEU A 695 4.22 -16.12 16.89
N SER A 696 4.84 -15.00 16.56
CA SER A 696 5.73 -14.89 15.41
C SER A 696 7.07 -14.26 15.82
N PHE A 697 8.13 -14.81 15.27
CA PHE A 697 9.47 -14.28 15.40
C PHE A 697 10.11 -14.17 14.03
N SER A 698 10.53 -12.96 13.66
CA SER A 698 11.30 -12.69 12.44
C SER A 698 12.69 -12.22 12.79
N LEU A 699 13.68 -12.66 12.02
CA LEU A 699 15.05 -12.18 12.06
C LEU A 699 15.48 -11.79 10.66
N ASN A 700 16.01 -10.59 10.49
CA ASN A 700 16.57 -10.12 9.23
C ASN A 700 18.00 -9.63 9.43
N TYR A 701 18.88 -10.02 8.51
CA TYR A 701 20.27 -9.57 8.46
C TYR A 701 20.65 -9.17 7.05
N THR A 702 21.22 -7.97 6.90
CA THR A 702 21.72 -7.47 5.61
C THR A 702 23.14 -6.96 5.76
N LYS A 703 23.99 -7.32 4.80
CA LYS A 703 25.33 -6.78 4.62
C LYS A 703 25.41 -6.13 3.25
N ASN A 704 25.67 -4.81 3.23
CA ASN A 704 25.88 -4.00 2.03
C ASN A 704 27.33 -3.52 1.97
N GLN A 705 27.91 -3.54 0.78
CA GLN A 705 29.17 -2.90 0.45
C GLN A 705 28.95 -2.10 -0.83
N ASP A 706 29.08 -0.77 -0.72
CA ASP A 706 28.89 0.16 -1.82
C ASP A 706 30.18 0.98 -2.02
N ASN A 707 30.78 0.85 -3.18
CA ASN A 707 32.06 1.50 -3.46
C ASN A 707 31.94 2.98 -3.85
N LEU A 708 30.73 3.43 -4.19
CA LEU A 708 30.43 4.81 -4.56
C LEU A 708 29.23 5.38 -3.80
N GLN A 709 29.10 5.06 -2.49
CA GLN A 709 28.07 5.68 -1.66
C GLN A 709 28.28 7.18 -1.57
N TYR A 710 27.26 7.98 -1.85
CA TYR A 710 27.29 9.42 -1.71
C TYR A 710 27.53 9.84 -0.25
N VAL A 711 28.43 10.80 -0.07
CA VAL A 711 28.77 11.38 1.24
C VAL A 711 28.33 12.83 1.33
N ASP A 712 28.85 13.71 0.45
CA ASP A 712 28.56 15.13 0.53
C ASP A 712 28.82 15.85 -0.81
N THR A 713 28.28 17.05 -0.95
CA THR A 713 28.60 17.99 -2.04
C THR A 713 29.16 19.30 -1.46
N LYS A 714 30.33 19.69 -1.87
CA LYS A 714 30.97 20.95 -1.46
C LYS A 714 31.03 21.94 -2.62
N VAL A 715 30.43 23.11 -2.44
CA VAL A 715 30.52 24.21 -3.38
C VAL A 715 31.72 25.09 -2.97
N LEU A 716 32.78 25.09 -3.77
CA LEU A 716 34.00 25.85 -3.55
C LEU A 716 34.16 26.90 -4.63
N VAL A 717 35.05 27.89 -4.40
CA VAL A 717 35.39 28.89 -5.41
C VAL A 717 35.95 28.23 -6.69
N ALA A 718 36.68 27.13 -6.56
CA ALA A 718 37.27 26.37 -7.66
C ALA A 718 36.28 25.42 -8.38
N GLY A 719 35.01 25.37 -7.95
CA GLY A 719 33.95 24.49 -8.49
C GLY A 719 33.35 23.55 -7.46
N THR A 720 32.30 22.86 -7.88
CA THR A 720 31.56 21.90 -7.01
C THR A 720 32.32 20.57 -6.96
N LYS A 721 32.51 20.04 -5.76
CA LYS A 721 33.11 18.74 -5.49
C LYS A 721 32.03 17.75 -5.00
N TYR A 722 31.97 16.60 -5.64
CA TYR A 722 31.04 15.50 -5.27
C TYR A 722 31.86 14.39 -4.62
N LEU A 723 31.61 14.20 -3.32
CA LEU A 723 32.36 13.26 -2.51
C LEU A 723 31.58 11.97 -2.32
N LEU A 724 32.20 10.86 -2.66
CA LEU A 724 31.72 9.49 -2.49
C LEU A 724 32.71 8.73 -1.61
N ALA A 725 32.26 7.58 -1.07
CA ALA A 725 33.17 6.71 -0.32
C ALA A 725 32.72 5.25 -0.42
N HIS A 726 33.64 4.34 -0.08
CA HIS A 726 33.26 2.94 0.15
C HIS A 726 32.54 2.81 1.48
N LEU A 727 31.32 2.27 1.47
CA LEU A 727 30.51 1.96 2.65
C LEU A 727 30.50 0.45 2.90
N ASP A 728 30.90 0.00 4.08
CA ASP A 728 30.57 -1.34 4.63
C ASP A 728 29.49 -1.19 5.69
N GLN A 729 28.26 -1.61 5.35
CA GLN A 729 27.10 -1.50 6.21
C GLN A 729 26.58 -2.88 6.62
N LYS A 730 26.24 -3.04 7.90
CA LYS A 730 25.59 -4.21 8.45
C LYS A 730 24.34 -3.81 9.19
N THR A 731 23.23 -4.42 8.83
CA THR A 731 21.93 -4.19 9.44
C THR A 731 21.41 -5.48 10.04
N LEU A 732 20.90 -5.41 11.27
CA LEU A 732 20.28 -6.52 11.99
C LEU A 732 18.97 -6.05 12.57
N GLY A 733 17.90 -6.74 12.26
CA GLY A 733 16.58 -6.50 12.82
C GLY A 733 15.97 -7.79 13.34
N ALA A 734 15.16 -7.69 14.38
CA ALA A 734 14.29 -8.76 14.81
C ALA A 734 12.89 -8.21 15.08
N THR A 735 11.90 -9.06 14.96
CA THR A 735 10.50 -8.68 15.26
C THR A 735 9.84 -9.80 16.05
N PHE A 736 9.22 -9.44 17.16
CA PHE A 736 8.41 -10.32 17.98
C PHE A 736 6.96 -9.87 17.87
N ARG A 737 6.04 -10.79 17.57
CA ARG A 737 4.59 -10.56 17.64
C ARG A 737 3.95 -11.61 18.54
N VAL A 738 3.07 -11.13 19.38
CA VAL A 738 2.18 -11.96 20.20
C VAL A 738 0.77 -11.46 19.95
N ASP A 739 -0.06 -12.27 19.28
CA ASP A 739 -1.45 -11.98 19.06
C ASP A 739 -2.28 -12.95 19.93
N TYR A 740 -2.98 -12.40 20.92
CA TYR A 740 -3.87 -13.15 21.81
C TYR A 740 -5.30 -12.64 21.64
N PHE A 741 -6.15 -13.44 21.04
CA PHE A 741 -7.54 -13.17 20.76
C PHE A 741 -8.41 -13.86 21.81
N ILE A 742 -8.91 -13.10 22.79
CA ILE A 742 -9.79 -13.64 23.86
C ILE A 742 -11.13 -14.05 23.23
N THR A 743 -11.68 -13.18 22.41
CA THR A 743 -12.85 -13.41 21.54
C THR A 743 -12.61 -12.70 20.20
N PRO A 744 -13.47 -12.87 19.18
CA PRO A 744 -13.39 -12.07 17.96
C PRO A 744 -13.44 -10.55 18.19
N GLU A 745 -14.08 -10.12 19.28
CA GLU A 745 -14.24 -8.71 19.65
C GLU A 745 -13.14 -8.19 20.60
N ILE A 746 -12.41 -9.08 21.30
CA ILE A 746 -11.41 -8.70 22.32
C ILE A 746 -10.04 -9.28 21.97
N SER A 747 -9.05 -8.42 21.79
CA SER A 747 -7.67 -8.85 21.53
C SER A 747 -6.65 -8.09 22.37
N LEU A 748 -5.55 -8.78 22.69
CA LEU A 748 -4.33 -8.21 23.25
C LEU A 748 -3.17 -8.55 22.33
N GLN A 749 -2.52 -7.54 21.79
CA GLN A 749 -1.47 -7.70 20.79
C GLN A 749 -0.20 -6.98 21.23
N TYR A 750 0.92 -7.67 21.11
CA TYR A 750 2.24 -7.09 21.34
C TYR A 750 3.09 -7.19 20.08
N TYR A 751 3.74 -6.10 19.75
CA TYR A 751 4.76 -5.97 18.72
C TYR A 751 6.02 -5.38 19.35
N GLY A 752 7.17 -5.97 19.09
CA GLY A 752 8.47 -5.43 19.51
C GLY A 752 9.50 -5.66 18.42
N SER A 753 10.21 -4.59 18.03
CA SER A 753 11.20 -4.64 16.94
C SER A 753 12.49 -3.92 17.30
N PRO A 754 13.49 -4.64 17.83
CA PRO A 754 14.86 -4.14 17.91
C PRO A 754 15.49 -4.11 16.51
N PHE A 755 16.17 -3.02 16.21
CA PHE A 755 16.85 -2.76 14.94
C PHE A 755 18.19 -2.09 15.18
N ALA A 756 19.22 -2.46 14.41
CA ALA A 756 20.48 -1.76 14.39
C ALA A 756 21.10 -1.76 12.99
N SER A 757 21.75 -0.66 12.64
CA SER A 757 22.52 -0.52 11.42
C SER A 757 23.84 0.19 11.72
N VAL A 758 24.95 -0.39 11.30
CA VAL A 758 26.30 0.13 11.49
C VAL A 758 26.94 0.29 10.13
N GLY A 759 27.37 1.49 9.80
CA GLY A 759 28.00 1.82 8.51
C GLY A 759 29.36 2.49 8.70
N LYS A 760 30.37 1.92 8.07
CA LYS A 760 31.75 2.42 8.07
C LYS A 760 32.13 2.92 6.69
N TYR A 761 32.57 4.16 6.62
CA TYR A 761 33.05 4.79 5.40
C TYR A 761 34.57 4.77 5.31
N THR A 762 35.09 4.38 4.16
CA THR A 762 36.52 4.33 3.85
C THR A 762 36.75 4.72 2.39
N GLU A 763 37.98 4.87 1.96
CA GLU A 763 38.32 5.14 0.56
C GLU A 763 37.48 6.27 -0.06
N PHE A 764 37.61 7.48 0.47
CA PHE A 764 36.92 8.64 -0.08
C PHE A 764 37.35 8.89 -1.52
N LYS A 765 36.40 9.24 -2.37
CA LYS A 765 36.58 9.39 -3.81
C LYS A 765 35.92 10.66 -4.29
N GLU A 766 36.56 11.32 -5.25
CA GLU A 766 35.99 12.42 -6.00
C GLU A 766 35.81 12.00 -7.46
N ILE A 767 34.66 12.27 -8.07
CA ILE A 767 34.39 11.95 -9.46
C ILE A 767 35.14 12.91 -10.36
N THR A 768 36.03 12.39 -11.24
CA THR A 768 36.84 13.14 -12.18
C THR A 768 36.43 12.93 -13.63
N ASN A 769 36.09 11.69 -14.02
CA ASN A 769 35.65 11.34 -15.37
C ASN A 769 34.48 10.33 -15.29
N ALA A 770 33.27 10.81 -14.97
CA ALA A 770 32.11 10.02 -14.64
C ALA A 770 31.72 8.94 -15.67
N ARG A 771 32.07 9.13 -16.96
CA ARG A 771 31.71 8.23 -18.08
C ARG A 771 32.92 7.47 -18.63
N ALA A 772 34.07 7.46 -17.95
CA ALA A 772 35.24 6.71 -18.38
C ALA A 772 34.88 5.24 -18.60
N LYS A 773 35.45 4.61 -19.66
CA LYS A 773 35.21 3.21 -19.98
C LYS A 773 35.69 2.30 -18.85
N ASN A 774 36.91 2.53 -18.34
CA ASN A 774 37.42 1.80 -17.20
C ASN A 774 36.85 2.37 -15.91
N TYR A 775 36.40 1.53 -15.03
CA TYR A 775 35.73 1.92 -13.78
C TYR A 775 36.65 2.77 -12.87
N SER A 776 37.93 2.37 -12.74
CA SER A 776 38.91 3.07 -11.92
C SER A 776 39.22 4.51 -12.39
N ASP A 777 39.02 4.82 -13.69
CA ASP A 777 39.30 6.11 -14.26
C ASP A 777 38.16 7.12 -14.02
N ARG A 778 37.06 6.69 -13.40
CA ARG A 778 35.87 7.52 -13.12
C ARG A 778 36.05 8.43 -11.91
N PHE A 779 36.97 8.08 -11.01
CA PHE A 779 37.18 8.77 -9.74
C PHE A 779 38.65 8.80 -9.34
N GLU A 780 38.99 9.75 -8.51
CA GLU A 780 40.26 9.83 -7.80
C GLU A 780 40.05 9.46 -6.34
N VAL A 781 40.93 8.58 -5.80
CA VAL A 781 40.93 8.22 -4.38
C VAL A 781 41.57 9.30 -3.56
N MET A 782 40.84 9.83 -2.57
CA MET A 782 41.31 10.92 -1.69
C MET A 782 41.85 10.35 -0.38
N HIS A 783 42.84 10.99 0.18
CA HIS A 783 43.48 10.59 1.45
C HIS A 783 43.32 11.69 2.52
N PRO A 784 42.10 11.91 3.07
CA PRO A 784 41.92 12.97 4.08
C PRO A 784 42.54 12.57 5.42
N MET A 785 42.86 13.57 6.23
CA MET A 785 43.26 13.41 7.62
C MET A 785 42.03 13.48 8.55
N LEU A 786 41.90 12.57 9.50
CA LEU A 786 40.84 12.60 10.52
C LEU A 786 41.37 13.48 11.70
N LEU A 787 40.79 14.67 11.87
CA LEU A 787 41.14 15.66 12.90
C LEU A 787 39.87 16.08 13.65
N GLY A 788 39.82 15.86 14.95
CA GLY A 788 38.74 16.31 15.80
C GLY A 788 37.36 15.74 15.38
N GLY A 789 37.29 14.53 14.82
CA GLY A 789 36.04 13.92 14.35
C GLY A 789 35.63 14.36 12.94
N ASN A 790 36.45 15.17 12.24
CA ASN A 790 36.18 15.60 10.88
C ASN A 790 37.27 15.08 9.92
N TYR A 791 36.86 14.67 8.73
CA TYR A 791 37.82 14.39 7.63
C TYR A 791 38.17 15.69 6.91
N VAL A 792 39.46 16.02 6.82
CA VAL A 792 40.01 17.24 6.20
C VAL A 792 40.64 16.90 4.86
N PHE A 793 40.16 17.56 3.78
CA PHE A 793 40.56 17.35 2.39
C PHE A 793 41.33 18.60 1.84
N GLY A 794 42.32 19.06 2.55
CA GLY A 794 43.03 20.29 2.17
C GLY A 794 42.20 21.55 2.42
N SER A 795 41.43 21.99 1.43
CA SER A 795 40.65 23.25 1.49
C SER A 795 39.25 23.13 2.12
N TYR A 796 38.76 21.92 2.40
CA TYR A 796 37.47 21.71 3.01
C TYR A 796 37.45 20.51 3.98
N SER A 797 36.44 20.44 4.79
CA SER A 797 36.23 19.33 5.70
C SER A 797 34.78 18.84 5.71
N ILE A 798 34.57 17.61 6.13
CA ILE A 798 33.28 17.02 6.40
C ILE A 798 33.27 16.37 7.77
N SER A 799 32.11 16.26 8.41
CA SER A 799 31.96 15.46 9.61
C SER A 799 32.18 13.98 9.29
N ASN A 800 32.67 13.19 10.26
CA ASN A 800 32.78 11.75 10.10
C ASN A 800 31.40 11.15 9.70
N PRO A 801 31.25 10.55 8.50
CA PRO A 801 29.98 9.96 8.05
C PRO A 801 29.69 8.58 8.63
N ASP A 802 30.65 7.97 9.37
CA ASP A 802 30.43 6.70 10.06
C ASP A 802 29.24 6.79 10.99
N PHE A 803 28.47 5.73 11.09
CA PHE A 803 27.32 5.72 11.98
C PHE A 803 27.08 4.38 12.67
N THR A 804 26.57 4.46 13.89
CA THR A 804 25.88 3.39 14.59
C THR A 804 24.48 3.89 14.93
N PHE A 805 23.48 3.37 14.23
CA PHE A 805 22.07 3.61 14.47
C PHE A 805 21.46 2.42 15.15
N ASN A 806 20.72 2.61 16.24
CA ASN A 806 19.92 1.59 16.87
C ASN A 806 18.55 2.11 17.27
N GLN A 807 17.53 1.28 17.12
CA GLN A 807 16.16 1.65 17.45
C GLN A 807 15.43 0.44 18.03
N PHE A 808 14.60 0.68 19.03
CA PHE A 808 13.61 -0.26 19.51
C PHE A 808 12.23 0.40 19.45
N ARG A 809 11.30 -0.24 18.79
CA ARG A 809 9.89 0.14 18.79
C ARG A 809 9.06 -0.99 19.30
N SER A 810 8.14 -0.71 20.20
CA SER A 810 7.17 -1.70 20.65
C SER A 810 5.80 -1.07 20.89
N ASN A 811 4.76 -1.86 20.65
CA ASN A 811 3.39 -1.52 20.95
C ASN A 811 2.70 -2.68 21.64
N LEU A 812 2.03 -2.41 22.74
CA LEU A 812 1.04 -3.28 23.36
C LEU A 812 -0.33 -2.66 23.13
N VAL A 813 -1.21 -3.37 22.45
CA VAL A 813 -2.54 -2.90 22.06
C VAL A 813 -3.59 -3.84 22.66
N PHE A 814 -4.43 -3.32 23.54
CA PHE A 814 -5.68 -3.94 23.92
C PHE A 814 -6.79 -3.29 23.10
N ARG A 815 -7.59 -4.11 22.39
CA ARG A 815 -8.77 -3.68 21.63
C ARG A 815 -9.99 -4.41 22.10
N TRP A 816 -11.07 -3.67 22.31
CA TRP A 816 -12.38 -4.21 22.63
C TRP A 816 -13.47 -3.53 21.80
N GLU A 817 -14.11 -4.29 20.93
CA GLU A 817 -15.31 -3.87 20.22
C GLU A 817 -16.52 -4.22 21.09
N TYR A 818 -16.87 -3.32 22.01
CA TYR A 818 -17.93 -3.55 23.01
C TYR A 818 -19.34 -3.50 22.42
N LYS A 819 -19.49 -2.93 21.22
CA LYS A 819 -20.69 -2.94 20.38
C LYS A 819 -20.21 -2.86 18.93
N PRO A 820 -20.89 -3.48 17.96
CA PRO A 820 -20.50 -3.36 16.55
C PRO A 820 -20.29 -1.91 16.12
N GLY A 821 -19.11 -1.60 15.57
CA GLY A 821 -18.70 -0.25 15.20
C GLY A 821 -18.20 0.64 16.36
N SER A 822 -18.31 0.21 17.63
CA SER A 822 -17.87 1.00 18.81
C SER A 822 -16.72 0.31 19.51
N GLN A 823 -15.62 1.02 19.73
CA GLN A 823 -14.36 0.43 20.13
C GLN A 823 -13.70 1.17 21.29
N LEU A 824 -13.02 0.41 22.14
CA LEU A 824 -12.13 0.92 23.19
C LEU A 824 -10.73 0.38 22.91
N PHE A 825 -9.75 1.28 22.89
CA PHE A 825 -8.34 0.94 22.78
C PHE A 825 -7.57 1.43 24.00
N PHE A 826 -6.65 0.57 24.49
CA PHE A 826 -5.54 0.98 25.32
C PHE A 826 -4.27 0.63 24.58
N VAL A 827 -3.40 1.62 24.37
CA VAL A 827 -2.14 1.43 23.66
C VAL A 827 -0.99 1.89 24.55
N TRP A 828 0.04 1.05 24.69
CA TRP A 828 1.32 1.43 25.22
C TRP A 828 2.38 1.26 24.15
N GLY A 829 2.89 2.38 23.67
CA GLY A 829 4.03 2.44 22.75
C GLY A 829 5.31 2.76 23.54
N ASN A 830 6.40 2.07 23.21
CA ASN A 830 7.74 2.40 23.70
C ASN A 830 8.69 2.55 22.53
N GLU A 831 9.43 3.64 22.50
CA GLU A 831 10.46 3.89 21.49
C GLU A 831 11.76 4.28 22.18
N ARG A 832 12.86 3.71 21.64
CA ARG A 832 14.24 4.09 21.95
C ARG A 832 14.98 4.28 20.67
N THR A 833 15.64 5.40 20.49
CA THR A 833 16.40 5.69 19.27
C THR A 833 17.76 6.25 19.67
N GLY A 834 18.81 5.56 19.25
CA GLY A 834 20.19 5.94 19.48
C GLY A 834 20.94 6.19 18.17
N TRP A 835 21.81 7.19 18.18
CA TRP A 835 22.69 7.55 17.08
C TRP A 835 24.09 7.87 17.59
N LYS A 836 25.14 7.35 16.94
CA LYS A 836 26.53 7.71 17.16
C LYS A 836 27.23 7.91 15.84
N ASN A 837 28.11 8.92 15.75
CA ASN A 837 28.93 9.17 14.57
C ASN A 837 30.21 8.31 14.58
N ASP A 838 30.07 7.03 14.79
CA ASP A 838 31.14 6.04 14.73
C ASP A 838 30.60 4.68 14.32
N ALA A 839 31.47 3.83 13.77
CA ALA A 839 31.21 2.45 13.39
C ALA A 839 32.01 1.42 14.19
N ASN A 840 32.41 1.76 15.43
CA ASN A 840 33.28 0.92 16.27
C ASN A 840 32.53 -0.26 16.90
N THR A 841 31.22 -0.25 16.84
CA THR A 841 30.34 -1.25 17.48
C THR A 841 29.95 -2.35 16.47
N LYS A 842 30.05 -3.62 16.83
CA LYS A 842 29.44 -4.71 16.05
C LYS A 842 27.93 -4.57 16.07
N VAL A 843 27.25 -4.85 14.96
CA VAL A 843 25.79 -4.67 14.81
C VAL A 843 24.96 -5.40 15.89
N GLY A 844 25.37 -6.60 16.31
CA GLY A 844 24.73 -7.32 17.42
C GLY A 844 24.88 -6.61 18.77
N ASN A 845 26.04 -5.99 19.03
CA ASN A 845 26.28 -5.20 20.24
C ASN A 845 25.49 -3.89 20.21
N ALA A 846 25.27 -3.29 19.02
CA ALA A 846 24.44 -2.09 18.89
C ALA A 846 22.99 -2.36 19.35
N ILE A 847 22.44 -3.55 19.09
CA ILE A 847 21.13 -3.97 19.63
C ILE A 847 21.16 -4.04 21.16
N THR A 848 22.19 -4.61 21.78
CA THR A 848 22.28 -4.72 23.25
C THR A 848 22.45 -3.37 23.93
N GLN A 849 23.00 -2.36 23.26
CA GLN A 849 23.12 -0.99 23.75
C GLN A 849 21.77 -0.25 23.82
N LEU A 850 20.70 -0.78 23.21
CA LEU A 850 19.34 -0.20 23.31
C LEU A 850 18.84 -0.09 24.75
N LYS A 851 19.32 -0.95 25.66
CA LYS A 851 19.00 -0.85 27.10
C LYS A 851 19.43 0.47 27.72
N ASP A 852 20.54 1.06 27.22
CA ASP A 852 21.19 2.26 27.73
C ASP A 852 20.62 3.54 27.06
N VAL A 853 19.78 3.39 26.03
CA VAL A 853 19.12 4.50 25.35
C VAL A 853 17.85 4.90 26.09
N ALA A 854 17.65 6.19 26.29
CA ALA A 854 16.47 6.74 26.92
C ALA A 854 15.18 6.29 26.21
N SER A 855 14.15 5.98 26.99
CA SER A 855 12.88 5.49 26.46
C SER A 855 11.85 6.61 26.39
N ASN A 856 11.19 6.72 25.25
CA ASN A 856 9.97 7.48 25.07
C ASN A 856 8.78 6.53 25.16
N ASN A 857 7.84 6.79 26.08
CA ASN A 857 6.61 6.02 26.18
C ASN A 857 5.40 6.85 25.80
N ILE A 858 4.45 6.19 25.17
CA ILE A 858 3.14 6.76 24.84
C ILE A 858 2.09 5.83 25.41
N PHE A 859 1.28 6.35 26.30
CA PHE A 859 0.08 5.68 26.80
C PHE A 859 -1.12 6.39 26.18
N LEU A 860 -1.95 5.66 25.46
CA LEU A 860 -3.10 6.19 24.76
C LEU A 860 -4.36 5.41 25.15
N ILE A 861 -5.42 6.14 25.41
CA ILE A 861 -6.78 5.60 25.54
C ILE A 861 -7.62 6.25 24.45
N LYS A 862 -8.29 5.44 23.64
CA LYS A 862 -9.25 5.90 22.62
C LYS A 862 -10.57 5.21 22.81
N LEU A 863 -11.63 5.99 22.90
CA LEU A 863 -13.01 5.52 22.97
C LEU A 863 -13.76 6.08 21.77
N SER A 864 -14.41 5.22 21.00
CA SER A 864 -15.34 5.60 19.93
C SER A 864 -16.71 4.96 20.17
N TYR A 865 -17.76 5.68 19.83
CA TYR A 865 -19.13 5.20 19.92
C TYR A 865 -19.85 5.41 18.60
N TRP A 866 -20.28 4.33 17.97
CA TRP A 866 -21.04 4.34 16.72
C TRP A 866 -22.53 4.23 16.97
N PHE A 867 -23.30 5.07 16.28
CA PHE A 867 -24.76 4.94 16.22
C PHE A 867 -25.29 5.37 14.84
N SER A 868 -26.42 4.78 14.45
CA SER A 868 -27.15 5.08 13.21
C SER A 868 -28.51 5.65 13.57
N LEU A 869 -28.94 6.67 12.83
CA LEU A 869 -30.22 7.34 12.94
C LEU A 869 -31.16 6.95 11.80
#